data_3e9a8c0fcc28773dfff2f0ab42ceaaf0
#
_entry.id   3e9a8c0fcc28773dfff2f0ab42ceaaf0
#
_cell.length_a   1.000
_cell.length_b   1.000
_cell.length_c   1.000
_cell.angle_alpha   90.00
_cell.angle_beta   90.00
_cell.angle_gamma   90.00
#
_symmetry.space_group_name_H-M   'P 1'
#
loop_
_entity.id
_entity.type
_entity.pdbx_description
1 polymer ?
#
loop_
_entity_poly.entity_id
_entity_poly.type
_entity_poly.pdbx_seq_one_letter_code
_entity_poly.pdbx_strand_id
1 'polypeptide(L)'
;GRDGIWFDYNPPQDDARYDAYVLAGRGDLITKLPVLASADPAAFRIALEKALPAARKASWQAFLAQRETEQREKNVNVANYERRPEPLTFQKPFSVKGSMERTQVPADMKLVLFAAEPDITKPIAFAWDARGRLWVACTSDYPHGVKADQNGNDKIVICEDTDGDGRADKFTTFADRLNIPTSLVFTGGGVIVAQPPHLIFLKDNDGDDKADVRQVVMSGFGVRDTHAQASSLSYGYDNWLRGAVGYSGFSGEVGGQKLNFAQGSYRFKADGSALEFLHQFSNNTWGQSANAAGDDFGGTANGAPIFFGGIPQTAVGKGQRAMTAKKINLVDKAHTITPNFRQVDWMGGYTAAAGANFIYSAQLPPRLQGMALVCEPTMKIIALMDVQPAGAGHVAKDGFNLVASTDEWMSPVFAEVGPDGAVWFADWQNFIIQHNPTPSKSRGGFDAKTGVGGAHENDLRDHSRGRIYRVVWDKPGAGEKPGQGESAAELVAGLSGGTQYGRLRAQRMIVEGKKKDLAPALRDVVVKSPADVAAIHALRALQGLGELDEATHQSALLSASPELRRNAVRALGADAAAQKLFFGSGVVADKDPATRLAALVKLAELPTSPEVQTLVRQLAADPAVKADEWLNEAVRLLAKKHKTATYVEGPNLLANAGFEAAGAGKLPESWTRRDYNNQPATTKARWERVTDPAMVRSGKSAVRSYVTIKSPEDGTADTSLYFDVDLKPNTEYRLSAWIRSRGLKGKASLNDHLGRAETEKVTARESDWAQVETTFNSGGRTKASINLLHVGFGEVIFDDVRLSELTMAGEAPLVAGDAGRGRDIFWKHPVAGCFNCHMLGGKGSAIGPALDGLATRATPAYIHESLTEPNKVLAKGYEKLGVSPMPPMGLILKPQELEDVKAFLQTLK
;
A
#
# COMPACT_ATOMS: atom_id res chain seq x y z
N GLY A 1 -15.09 12.78 -15.10
CA GLY A 1 -15.22 13.03 -13.68
C GLY A 1 -16.58 13.62 -13.31
N ARG A 2 -17.02 13.47 -12.10
CA ARG A 2 -18.30 14.03 -11.63
C ARG A 2 -18.25 15.54 -11.44
N ASP A 3 -17.09 16.10 -11.14
CA ASP A 3 -16.89 17.48 -10.71
C ASP A 3 -15.73 18.19 -11.39
N GLY A 4 -15.18 17.64 -12.44
CA GLY A 4 -14.04 18.22 -13.16
C GLY A 4 -13.86 17.64 -14.55
N ILE A 5 -12.96 18.20 -15.30
CA ILE A 5 -12.53 17.72 -16.59
C ILE A 5 -11.36 16.78 -16.39
N TRP A 6 -11.50 15.52 -16.81
CA TRP A 6 -10.46 14.51 -16.75
C TRP A 6 -9.66 14.49 -18.02
N PHE A 7 -8.36 14.46 -17.90
CA PHE A 7 -7.43 14.23 -18.97
C PHE A 7 -6.69 12.92 -18.72
N ASP A 8 -6.54 12.11 -19.77
CA ASP A 8 -5.62 11.00 -19.73
C ASP A 8 -4.20 11.49 -19.49
N TYR A 9 -3.41 10.67 -18.82
CA TYR A 9 -2.00 10.92 -18.67
C TYR A 9 -1.31 10.87 -20.03
N ASN A 10 -1.20 11.88 -20.60
CA ASN A 10 -0.10 12.46 -21.36
C ASN A 10 -0.17 13.90 -20.95
N PRO A 11 0.94 14.50 -20.48
CA PRO A 11 0.93 15.93 -20.27
C PRO A 11 0.33 16.50 -21.53
N PRO A 12 -0.69 17.33 -21.42
CA PRO A 12 -1.35 17.80 -22.61
C PRO A 12 -0.31 18.51 -23.46
N GLN A 13 0.14 17.83 -24.52
CA GLN A 13 0.78 18.48 -25.64
C GLN A 13 -0.25 19.36 -26.36
N ASP A 14 -1.41 19.43 -25.77
CA ASP A 14 -2.63 20.05 -26.22
C ASP A 14 -3.01 21.16 -25.24
N ASP A 15 -2.58 22.34 -25.54
CA ASP A 15 -2.83 23.57 -24.80
C ASP A 15 -4.31 23.81 -24.51
N ALA A 16 -5.22 23.39 -25.39
CA ALA A 16 -6.63 23.63 -25.23
C ALA A 16 -7.24 22.80 -24.08
N ARG A 17 -6.84 21.53 -23.93
CA ARG A 17 -7.26 20.70 -22.79
C ARG A 17 -6.72 21.21 -21.47
N TYR A 18 -5.46 21.59 -21.47
CA TYR A 18 -4.80 22.15 -20.30
C TYR A 18 -5.46 23.44 -19.86
N ASP A 19 -5.70 24.36 -20.78
CA ASP A 19 -6.35 25.63 -20.52
C ASP A 19 -7.78 25.43 -19.97
N ALA A 20 -8.51 24.51 -20.55
CA ALA A 20 -9.86 24.18 -20.09
C ALA A 20 -9.87 23.59 -18.69
N TYR A 21 -8.87 22.76 -18.35
CA TYR A 21 -8.74 22.17 -17.02
C TYR A 21 -8.40 23.23 -15.98
N VAL A 22 -7.43 24.10 -16.25
CA VAL A 22 -7.06 25.21 -15.38
C VAL A 22 -8.24 26.15 -15.16
N LEU A 23 -8.98 26.48 -16.22
CA LEU A 23 -10.16 27.32 -16.13
C LEU A 23 -11.26 26.69 -15.28
N ALA A 24 -11.42 25.37 -15.31
CA ALA A 24 -12.42 24.66 -14.50
C ALA A 24 -12.19 24.84 -12.99
N GLY A 25 -10.93 24.99 -12.55
CA GLY A 25 -10.59 25.26 -11.16
C GLY A 25 -10.71 26.75 -10.75
N ARG A 26 -10.88 27.62 -11.71
CA ARG A 26 -10.97 29.08 -11.51
C ARG A 26 -12.44 29.51 -11.39
N GLY A 27 -13.08 29.16 -10.27
CA GLY A 27 -14.48 29.52 -10.01
C GLY A 27 -14.75 31.04 -10.04
N ASP A 28 -13.73 31.88 -9.90
CA ASP A 28 -13.76 33.31 -10.11
C ASP A 28 -13.96 33.71 -11.59
N LEU A 29 -13.56 32.86 -12.52
CA LEU A 29 -13.67 33.08 -13.96
C LEU A 29 -14.96 32.50 -14.55
N ILE A 30 -15.44 31.39 -14.03
CA ILE A 30 -16.67 30.72 -14.48
C ILE A 30 -17.52 30.20 -13.32
N THR A 31 -18.86 30.27 -13.46
CA THR A 31 -19.79 29.76 -12.45
C THR A 31 -20.33 28.36 -12.80
N LYS A 32 -20.32 27.99 -14.07
CA LYS A 32 -20.74 26.67 -14.55
C LYS A 32 -19.89 26.30 -15.75
N LEU A 33 -19.33 25.10 -15.72
CA LEU A 33 -18.71 24.50 -16.90
C LEU A 33 -19.79 23.85 -17.74
N PRO A 34 -19.79 24.07 -19.07
CA PRO A 34 -20.62 23.28 -19.95
C PRO A 34 -20.14 21.82 -19.91
N VAL A 35 -21.09 20.89 -19.85
CA VAL A 35 -20.78 19.47 -20.02
C VAL A 35 -20.48 19.25 -21.49
N LEU A 36 -19.21 19.19 -21.84
CA LEU A 36 -18.75 19.01 -23.20
C LEU A 36 -18.28 17.56 -23.37
N ALA A 37 -18.95 16.85 -24.24
CA ALA A 37 -18.66 15.44 -24.54
C ALA A 37 -17.59 15.27 -25.63
N SER A 38 -16.96 16.35 -26.10
CA SER A 38 -16.01 16.28 -27.21
C SER A 38 -14.64 15.78 -26.73
N ALA A 39 -14.15 14.76 -27.42
CA ALA A 39 -12.75 14.31 -27.31
C ALA A 39 -11.78 15.21 -28.08
N ASP A 40 -12.28 16.10 -28.91
CA ASP A 40 -11.49 17.08 -29.66
C ASP A 40 -11.21 18.32 -28.80
N PRO A 41 -9.95 18.58 -28.42
CA PRO A 41 -9.58 19.70 -27.56
C PRO A 41 -9.90 21.08 -28.18
N ALA A 42 -9.75 21.24 -29.50
CA ALA A 42 -10.02 22.51 -30.17
C ALA A 42 -11.53 22.80 -30.18
N ALA A 43 -12.35 21.82 -30.46
CA ALA A 43 -13.82 21.94 -30.39
C ALA A 43 -14.29 22.21 -28.95
N PHE A 44 -13.65 21.57 -27.95
CA PHE A 44 -13.92 21.82 -26.54
C PHE A 44 -13.62 23.27 -26.17
N ARG A 45 -12.45 23.80 -26.56
CA ARG A 45 -12.05 25.16 -26.29
C ARG A 45 -13.03 26.17 -26.91
N ILE A 46 -13.41 25.97 -28.19
CA ILE A 46 -14.37 26.85 -28.89
C ILE A 46 -15.73 26.84 -28.17
N ALA A 47 -16.20 25.67 -27.75
CA ALA A 47 -17.48 25.54 -27.03
C ALA A 47 -17.42 26.21 -25.63
N LEU A 48 -16.29 26.09 -24.93
CA LEU A 48 -16.06 26.75 -23.64
C LEU A 48 -16.02 28.27 -23.80
N GLU A 49 -15.32 28.77 -24.80
CA GLU A 49 -15.26 30.23 -25.10
C GLU A 49 -16.63 30.84 -25.39
N LYS A 50 -17.49 30.09 -26.11
CA LYS A 50 -18.87 30.51 -26.37
C LYS A 50 -19.74 30.53 -25.11
N ALA A 51 -19.47 29.64 -24.18
CA ALA A 51 -20.26 29.52 -22.95
C ALA A 51 -19.87 30.58 -21.89
N LEU A 52 -18.70 31.23 -22.03
CA LEU A 52 -18.22 32.23 -21.06
C LEU A 52 -18.87 33.60 -21.30
N PRO A 53 -19.36 34.29 -20.26
CA PRO A 53 -19.74 35.70 -20.34
C PRO A 53 -18.56 36.56 -20.80
N ALA A 54 -18.84 37.63 -21.56
CA ALA A 54 -17.80 38.47 -22.18
C ALA A 54 -16.74 38.98 -21.19
N ALA A 55 -17.16 39.43 -19.97
CA ALA A 55 -16.24 39.89 -18.93
C ALA A 55 -15.31 38.80 -18.42
N ARG A 56 -15.80 37.58 -18.31
CA ARG A 56 -15.00 36.42 -17.86
C ARG A 56 -14.09 35.89 -18.97
N LYS A 57 -14.54 36.01 -20.22
CA LYS A 57 -13.72 35.67 -21.38
C LYS A 57 -12.47 36.52 -21.45
N ALA A 58 -12.60 37.84 -21.22
CA ALA A 58 -11.44 38.76 -21.19
C ALA A 58 -10.47 38.39 -20.04
N SER A 59 -10.97 38.09 -18.86
CA SER A 59 -10.15 37.64 -17.72
C SER A 59 -9.45 36.34 -17.99
N TRP A 60 -10.10 35.37 -18.66
CA TRP A 60 -9.49 34.12 -19.08
C TRP A 60 -8.38 34.34 -20.12
N GLN A 61 -8.63 35.15 -21.15
CA GLN A 61 -7.61 35.45 -22.16
C GLN A 61 -6.38 36.15 -21.55
N ALA A 62 -6.58 37.04 -20.59
CA ALA A 62 -5.46 37.67 -19.86
C ALA A 62 -4.68 36.61 -19.01
N PHE A 63 -5.39 35.70 -18.34
CA PHE A 63 -4.78 34.60 -17.60
C PHE A 63 -3.94 33.68 -18.52
N LEU A 64 -4.47 33.29 -19.69
CA LEU A 64 -3.74 32.45 -20.63
C LEU A 64 -2.49 33.15 -21.17
N ALA A 65 -2.56 34.46 -21.50
CA ALA A 65 -1.43 35.23 -21.96
C ALA A 65 -0.33 35.33 -20.86
N GLN A 66 -0.72 35.55 -19.62
CA GLN A 66 0.19 35.55 -18.49
C GLN A 66 0.87 34.20 -18.32
N ARG A 67 0.09 33.10 -18.35
CA ARG A 67 0.58 31.74 -18.24
C ARG A 67 1.59 31.39 -19.33
N GLU A 68 1.30 31.79 -20.59
CA GLU A 68 2.18 31.55 -21.72
C GLU A 68 3.51 32.32 -21.58
N THR A 69 3.47 33.55 -21.08
CA THR A 69 4.68 34.33 -20.80
C THR A 69 5.54 33.67 -19.73
N GLU A 70 4.92 33.23 -18.64
CA GLU A 70 5.61 32.55 -17.53
C GLU A 70 6.22 31.21 -17.93
N GLN A 71 5.56 30.44 -18.80
CA GLN A 71 6.10 29.17 -19.31
C GLN A 71 7.30 29.37 -20.24
N ARG A 72 7.41 30.52 -20.89
CA ARG A 72 8.53 30.84 -21.79
C ARG A 72 9.79 31.37 -21.09
N GLU A 73 9.66 31.78 -19.83
CA GLU A 73 10.83 32.21 -19.07
C GLU A 73 11.77 31.03 -18.78
N LYS A 74 13.02 31.12 -19.29
CA LYS A 74 14.09 30.22 -18.88
C LYS A 74 14.43 30.47 -17.42
N ASN A 75 14.26 29.46 -16.59
CA ASN A 75 14.28 29.70 -15.18
C ASN A 75 15.52 29.23 -14.47
N VAL A 76 16.13 28.14 -14.93
CA VAL A 76 17.23 27.49 -14.21
C VAL A 76 18.27 26.99 -15.18
N ASN A 77 19.54 27.24 -14.89
CA ASN A 77 20.65 26.68 -15.64
C ASN A 77 20.91 25.25 -15.16
N VAL A 78 20.13 24.29 -15.68
CA VAL A 78 20.21 22.87 -15.33
C VAL A 78 20.74 22.09 -16.49
N ALA A 79 21.74 21.26 -16.26
CA ALA A 79 22.25 20.35 -17.27
C ALA A 79 21.20 19.31 -17.66
N ASN A 80 21.09 19.01 -18.96
CA ASN A 80 20.10 18.06 -19.49
C ASN A 80 20.58 16.63 -19.35
N TYR A 81 20.44 16.05 -18.17
CA TYR A 81 20.86 14.68 -17.88
C TYR A 81 19.76 13.62 -18.15
N GLU A 82 18.55 14.05 -18.46
CA GLU A 82 17.40 13.15 -18.73
C GLU A 82 17.04 13.09 -20.21
N ARG A 83 17.86 13.66 -21.08
CA ARG A 83 17.63 13.73 -22.54
C ARG A 83 16.28 14.34 -22.91
N ARG A 84 15.88 15.38 -22.22
CA ARG A 84 14.67 16.16 -22.55
C ARG A 84 14.89 17.01 -23.81
N PRO A 85 13.82 17.35 -24.53
CA PRO A 85 13.92 18.29 -25.64
C PRO A 85 14.55 19.63 -25.24
N GLU A 86 15.45 20.15 -26.06
CA GLU A 86 16.05 21.47 -25.85
C GLU A 86 15.24 22.56 -26.57
N PRO A 87 15.17 23.78 -26.06
CA PRO A 87 15.79 24.25 -24.81
C PRO A 87 15.00 23.79 -23.58
N LEU A 88 15.71 23.49 -22.49
CA LEU A 88 15.08 23.22 -21.21
C LEU A 88 14.45 24.51 -20.66
N THR A 89 13.17 24.45 -20.39
CA THR A 89 12.42 25.53 -19.76
C THR A 89 11.68 25.04 -18.56
N PHE A 90 12.02 25.55 -17.38
CA PHE A 90 11.36 25.27 -16.12
C PHE A 90 10.86 26.56 -15.49
N GLN A 91 9.75 26.50 -14.77
CA GLN A 91 9.26 27.65 -14.02
C GLN A 91 10.22 27.96 -12.86
N LYS A 92 10.37 29.22 -12.53
CA LYS A 92 10.95 29.66 -11.26
C LYS A 92 9.94 29.40 -10.14
N PRO A 93 10.40 29.17 -8.90
CA PRO A 93 9.49 29.10 -7.76
C PRO A 93 8.63 30.35 -7.70
N PHE A 94 7.32 30.16 -7.69
CA PHE A 94 6.37 31.27 -7.53
C PHE A 94 6.26 31.75 -6.10
N SER A 95 5.84 33.01 -5.92
CA SER A 95 5.33 33.47 -4.65
C SER A 95 4.12 32.64 -4.22
N VAL A 96 3.76 32.69 -2.94
CA VAL A 96 2.57 31.99 -2.41
C VAL A 96 1.32 32.31 -3.26
N LYS A 97 1.07 33.60 -3.54
CA LYS A 97 -0.05 34.04 -4.38
C LYS A 97 0.02 33.44 -5.78
N GLY A 98 1.20 33.49 -6.43
CA GLY A 98 1.39 32.97 -7.77
C GLY A 98 1.18 31.46 -7.86
N SER A 99 1.59 30.69 -6.84
CA SER A 99 1.34 29.26 -6.73
C SER A 99 -0.13 28.95 -6.54
N MET A 100 -0.82 29.67 -5.63
CA MET A 100 -2.25 29.50 -5.39
C MET A 100 -3.10 29.76 -6.65
N GLU A 101 -2.74 30.78 -7.44
CA GLU A 101 -3.41 31.10 -8.72
C GLU A 101 -3.27 29.98 -9.76
N ARG A 102 -2.28 29.10 -9.60
CA ARG A 102 -1.99 27.95 -10.48
C ARG A 102 -2.44 26.62 -9.93
N THR A 103 -3.00 26.65 -8.74
CA THR A 103 -3.47 25.45 -8.05
C THR A 103 -4.98 25.39 -8.10
N GLN A 104 -5.47 24.29 -8.59
CA GLN A 104 -6.87 24.01 -8.82
C GLN A 104 -7.42 23.07 -7.75
N VAL A 105 -8.63 23.40 -7.28
CA VAL A 105 -9.50 22.57 -6.43
C VAL A 105 -10.89 22.47 -7.10
N PRO A 106 -11.79 21.57 -6.68
CA PRO A 106 -13.15 21.51 -7.21
C PRO A 106 -13.87 22.86 -7.14
N ALA A 107 -14.74 23.13 -8.12
CA ALA A 107 -15.38 24.45 -8.32
C ALA A 107 -16.23 24.94 -7.13
N ASP A 108 -16.68 24.05 -6.27
CA ASP A 108 -17.42 24.33 -5.04
C ASP A 108 -16.53 24.38 -3.79
N MET A 109 -15.21 24.44 -3.99
CA MET A 109 -14.21 24.47 -2.93
C MET A 109 -13.24 25.63 -3.10
N LYS A 110 -12.55 25.98 -2.03
CA LYS A 110 -11.53 27.02 -2.01
C LYS A 110 -10.23 26.50 -1.46
N LEU A 111 -9.12 26.92 -2.07
CA LEU A 111 -7.78 26.77 -1.53
C LEU A 111 -7.49 27.96 -0.61
N VAL A 112 -7.16 27.69 0.66
CA VAL A 112 -6.84 28.70 1.66
C VAL A 112 -5.43 28.45 2.19
N LEU A 113 -4.61 29.49 2.24
CA LEU A 113 -3.29 29.44 2.88
C LEU A 113 -3.44 29.50 4.39
N PHE A 114 -2.73 28.62 5.12
CA PHE A 114 -2.61 28.70 6.58
C PHE A 114 -1.24 29.19 7.02
N ALA A 115 -0.16 28.65 6.49
CA ALA A 115 1.21 29.03 6.83
C ALA A 115 2.13 28.89 5.61
N ALA A 116 3.21 29.67 5.56
CA ALA A 116 4.15 29.64 4.45
C ALA A 116 5.57 30.02 4.91
N GLU A 117 6.50 29.94 3.95
CA GLU A 117 7.81 30.55 4.11
C GLU A 117 7.73 32.06 4.38
N PRO A 118 8.60 32.67 5.20
CA PRO A 118 9.79 32.07 5.84
C PRO A 118 9.53 31.40 7.20
N ASP A 119 8.32 31.43 7.72
CA ASP A 119 7.98 30.97 9.07
C ASP A 119 8.06 29.44 9.18
N ILE A 120 7.60 28.76 8.13
CA ILE A 120 7.79 27.32 7.94
C ILE A 120 8.56 27.04 6.65
N THR A 121 9.36 25.95 6.68
CA THR A 121 10.14 25.48 5.51
C THR A 121 10.08 23.98 5.42
N LYS A 122 9.96 23.44 4.19
CA LYS A 122 9.96 21.99 3.93
C LYS A 122 9.09 21.17 4.89
N PRO A 123 7.78 21.47 4.98
CA PRO A 123 6.88 20.72 5.83
C PRO A 123 6.70 19.30 5.27
N ILE A 124 7.02 18.27 6.05
CA ILE A 124 6.88 16.86 5.66
C ILE A 124 5.66 16.20 6.26
N ALA A 125 5.28 16.60 7.45
CA ALA A 125 4.12 16.11 8.18
C ALA A 125 3.65 17.16 9.18
N PHE A 126 2.42 17.03 9.63
CA PHE A 126 1.85 17.86 10.68
C PHE A 126 0.86 17.07 11.53
N ALA A 127 0.56 17.58 12.71
CA ALA A 127 -0.50 17.08 13.58
C ALA A 127 -1.04 18.24 14.43
N TRP A 128 -2.18 18.04 15.09
CA TRP A 128 -2.79 19.05 15.98
C TRP A 128 -2.69 18.60 17.43
N ASP A 129 -2.36 19.52 18.30
CA ASP A 129 -2.39 19.30 19.75
C ASP A 129 -3.83 19.32 20.30
N ALA A 130 -3.96 19.16 21.61
CA ALA A 130 -5.25 19.16 22.29
C ALA A 130 -5.97 20.52 22.20
N ARG A 131 -5.24 21.62 22.01
CA ARG A 131 -5.78 22.97 21.82
C ARG A 131 -6.15 23.27 20.36
N GLY A 132 -5.87 22.36 19.44
CA GLY A 132 -6.13 22.52 18.00
C GLY A 132 -5.05 23.32 17.25
N ARG A 133 -3.90 23.59 17.87
CA ARG A 133 -2.77 24.25 17.23
C ARG A 133 -2.06 23.28 16.30
N LEU A 134 -1.64 23.77 15.15
CA LEU A 134 -0.92 22.96 14.17
C LEU A 134 0.56 22.86 14.53
N TRP A 135 1.09 21.65 14.60
CA TRP A 135 2.49 21.35 14.78
C TRP A 135 3.06 20.79 13.49
N VAL A 136 4.10 21.39 12.96
CA VAL A 136 4.68 21.07 11.65
C VAL A 136 6.10 20.55 11.81
N ALA A 137 6.37 19.36 11.27
CA ALA A 137 7.72 18.83 11.11
C ALA A 137 8.35 19.44 9.85
N CYS A 138 9.36 20.27 10.06
CA CYS A 138 10.13 20.92 9.01
C CYS A 138 11.44 20.16 8.78
N THR A 139 11.67 19.67 7.56
CA THR A 139 12.82 18.81 7.26
C THR A 139 13.66 19.33 6.08
N SER A 140 14.44 20.35 6.33
CA SER A 140 15.34 21.01 5.37
C SER A 140 16.60 20.19 5.07
N ASP A 141 17.00 19.29 5.97
CA ASP A 141 18.20 18.45 5.82
C ASP A 141 18.02 17.36 4.75
N TYR A 142 16.77 16.95 4.45
CA TYR A 142 16.51 16.00 3.37
C TYR A 142 16.92 16.62 2.02
N PRO A 143 17.65 15.92 1.13
CA PRO A 143 17.99 14.49 1.16
C PRO A 143 19.42 14.16 1.60
N HIS A 144 20.06 15.00 2.37
CA HIS A 144 21.50 14.90 2.68
C HIS A 144 21.88 13.71 3.57
N GLY A 145 20.94 12.91 4.03
CA GLY A 145 21.18 11.75 4.87
C GLY A 145 21.21 12.08 6.36
N VAL A 146 21.07 11.03 7.15
CA VAL A 146 21.02 11.14 8.60
C VAL A 146 22.45 11.31 9.14
N LYS A 147 22.67 12.33 9.94
CA LYS A 147 23.95 12.61 10.61
C LYS A 147 24.15 11.64 11.77
N ALA A 148 25.40 11.23 11.99
CA ALA A 148 25.74 10.27 13.04
C ALA A 148 25.40 10.77 14.46
N ASP A 149 25.52 12.08 14.70
CA ASP A 149 25.20 12.74 15.97
C ASP A 149 23.73 13.14 16.10
N GLN A 150 22.89 12.86 15.08
CA GLN A 150 21.46 13.23 15.01
C GLN A 150 21.21 14.74 15.17
N ASN A 151 22.21 15.59 14.96
CA ASN A 151 22.14 17.03 15.16
C ASN A 151 22.06 17.75 13.82
N GLY A 152 20.85 18.04 13.36
CA GLY A 152 20.55 18.66 12.08
C GLY A 152 20.09 20.10 12.18
N ASN A 153 19.51 20.58 11.07
CA ASN A 153 18.94 21.94 10.96
C ASN A 153 17.41 21.91 11.01
N ASP A 154 16.83 20.76 11.22
CA ASP A 154 15.39 20.54 11.18
C ASP A 154 14.73 20.88 12.53
N LYS A 155 13.44 21.15 12.49
CA LYS A 155 12.70 21.64 13.65
C LYS A 155 11.24 21.19 13.63
N ILE A 156 10.59 21.28 14.80
CA ILE A 156 9.13 21.24 14.95
C ILE A 156 8.67 22.66 15.25
N VAL A 157 7.69 23.15 14.49
CA VAL A 157 7.12 24.49 14.65
C VAL A 157 5.65 24.39 15.03
N ILE A 158 5.26 25.10 16.08
CA ILE A 158 3.86 25.33 16.45
C ILE A 158 3.37 26.54 15.68
N CYS A 159 2.27 26.39 14.95
CA CYS A 159 1.62 27.43 14.17
C CYS A 159 0.26 27.74 14.79
N GLU A 160 0.02 28.98 15.18
CA GLU A 160 -1.20 29.43 15.81
C GLU A 160 -1.86 30.53 14.98
N ASP A 161 -3.18 30.45 14.84
CA ASP A 161 -4.08 31.51 14.34
C ASP A 161 -4.69 32.17 15.57
N THR A 162 -4.10 33.32 16.02
CA THR A 162 -4.49 33.94 17.28
C THR A 162 -5.61 34.94 17.11
N ASP A 163 -5.84 35.47 15.89
CA ASP A 163 -6.89 36.44 15.58
C ASP A 163 -8.13 35.81 14.93
N GLY A 164 -8.04 34.53 14.54
CA GLY A 164 -9.14 33.73 14.00
C GLY A 164 -9.48 34.04 12.54
N ASP A 165 -8.53 34.59 11.77
CA ASP A 165 -8.73 34.90 10.35
C ASP A 165 -8.54 33.65 9.45
N GLY A 166 -8.10 32.55 10.02
CA GLY A 166 -7.88 31.28 9.35
C GLY A 166 -6.47 31.13 8.82
N ARG A 167 -5.54 31.97 9.25
CA ARG A 167 -4.12 31.96 8.90
C ARG A 167 -3.26 32.06 10.16
N ALA A 168 -2.16 31.33 10.20
CA ALA A 168 -1.24 31.42 11.32
C ALA A 168 -0.52 32.76 11.34
N ASP A 169 -0.50 33.40 12.52
CA ASP A 169 0.15 34.67 12.81
C ASP A 169 1.19 34.58 13.92
N LYS A 170 1.24 33.43 14.64
CA LYS A 170 2.25 33.14 15.64
C LYS A 170 2.93 31.82 15.38
N PHE A 171 4.27 31.84 15.38
CA PHE A 171 5.12 30.67 15.10
C PHE A 171 6.12 30.46 16.24
N THR A 172 6.06 29.32 16.89
CA THR A 172 6.97 28.95 17.99
C THR A 172 7.79 27.71 17.60
N THR A 173 9.11 27.79 17.65
CA THR A 173 9.96 26.61 17.49
C THR A 173 9.92 25.80 18.77
N PHE A 174 9.21 24.67 18.74
CA PHE A 174 9.07 23.76 19.87
C PHE A 174 10.34 22.93 20.11
N ALA A 175 10.94 22.42 19.06
CA ALA A 175 12.20 21.68 19.12
C ALA A 175 13.02 21.99 17.88
N ASP A 176 14.30 22.24 18.08
CA ASP A 176 15.30 22.46 17.02
C ASP A 176 16.38 21.37 17.02
N ARG A 177 17.36 21.52 16.14
CA ARG A 177 18.49 20.58 15.99
C ARG A 177 18.03 19.14 15.81
N LEU A 178 16.90 18.95 15.12
CA LEU A 178 16.45 17.66 14.65
C LEU A 178 17.15 17.32 13.32
N ASN A 179 17.12 16.05 12.95
CA ASN A 179 17.69 15.60 11.69
C ASN A 179 16.73 14.65 10.97
N ILE A 180 16.12 15.13 9.91
CA ILE A 180 15.12 14.43 9.09
C ILE A 180 13.97 13.86 9.94
N PRO A 181 13.25 14.70 10.71
CA PRO A 181 11.98 14.27 11.31
C PRO A 181 10.98 14.01 10.18
N THR A 182 10.31 12.86 10.22
CA THR A 182 9.43 12.40 9.13
C THR A 182 7.96 12.36 9.50
N SER A 183 7.63 12.37 10.78
CA SER A 183 6.26 12.33 11.28
C SER A 183 6.20 12.60 12.78
N LEU A 184 4.99 12.92 13.28
CA LEU A 184 4.76 13.19 14.70
C LEU A 184 3.36 12.71 15.15
N VAL A 185 3.24 12.30 16.42
CA VAL A 185 1.96 11.88 17.02
C VAL A 185 1.92 12.26 18.50
N PHE A 186 0.81 12.86 18.93
CA PHE A 186 0.59 13.25 20.33
C PHE A 186 0.23 12.05 21.21
N THR A 187 0.90 11.93 22.35
CA THR A 187 0.65 10.93 23.38
C THR A 187 1.31 11.32 24.69
N GLY A 188 0.79 10.86 25.83
CA GLY A 188 1.44 10.98 27.13
C GLY A 188 1.71 12.43 27.57
N GLY A 189 0.93 13.41 27.09
CA GLY A 189 1.12 14.83 27.36
C GLY A 189 2.32 15.47 26.66
N GLY A 190 2.86 14.83 25.63
CA GLY A 190 3.89 15.30 24.73
C GLY A 190 3.69 14.81 23.31
N VAL A 191 4.75 14.71 22.53
CA VAL A 191 4.73 14.28 21.13
C VAL A 191 5.85 13.27 20.85
N ILE A 192 5.53 12.15 20.19
CA ILE A 192 6.55 11.26 19.63
C ILE A 192 6.82 11.70 18.19
N VAL A 193 8.10 11.88 17.88
CA VAL A 193 8.60 12.26 16.56
C VAL A 193 9.39 11.09 15.99
N ALA A 194 9.09 10.70 14.75
CA ALA A 194 9.93 9.78 14.00
C ALA A 194 11.15 10.54 13.47
N GLN A 195 12.30 10.29 14.08
CA GLN A 195 13.61 10.77 13.66
C GLN A 195 14.55 9.58 13.56
N PRO A 196 14.52 8.83 12.46
CA PRO A 196 15.34 7.61 12.31
C PRO A 196 16.82 7.84 12.62
N PRO A 197 17.48 6.91 13.30
CA PRO A 197 17.04 5.56 13.66
C PRO A 197 16.09 5.47 14.86
N HIS A 198 15.64 6.59 15.41
CA HIS A 198 14.90 6.67 16.67
C HIS A 198 13.45 7.10 16.46
N LEU A 199 12.59 6.68 17.38
CA LEU A 199 11.39 7.42 17.76
C LEU A 199 11.76 8.17 19.05
N ILE A 200 11.56 9.49 19.06
CA ILE A 200 11.92 10.35 20.20
C ILE A 200 10.66 10.96 20.81
N PHE A 201 10.55 10.94 22.12
CA PHE A 201 9.51 11.64 22.87
C PHE A 201 10.01 13.01 23.28
N LEU A 202 9.23 14.04 22.96
CA LEU A 202 9.48 15.44 23.28
C LEU A 202 8.32 15.95 24.13
N LYS A 203 8.62 16.73 25.16
CA LYS A 203 7.62 17.29 26.04
C LYS A 203 8.06 18.62 26.61
N ASP A 204 7.12 19.55 26.70
CA ASP A 204 7.17 20.78 27.45
C ASP A 204 6.63 20.52 28.87
N ASN A 205 7.39 20.84 29.92
CA ASN A 205 7.00 20.64 31.31
C ASN A 205 6.63 21.94 31.99
N ASP A 206 7.15 23.09 31.55
CA ASP A 206 6.93 24.40 32.21
C ASP A 206 5.94 25.30 31.46
N GLY A 207 5.50 24.92 30.28
CA GLY A 207 4.46 25.60 29.51
C GLY A 207 4.96 26.74 28.64
N ASP A 208 6.28 26.77 28.31
CA ASP A 208 6.86 27.82 27.45
C ASP A 208 6.78 27.48 25.93
N ASP A 209 6.11 26.40 25.59
CA ASP A 209 5.99 25.86 24.24
C ASP A 209 7.34 25.41 23.63
N LYS A 210 8.31 24.97 24.48
CA LYS A 210 9.57 24.36 24.06
C LYS A 210 9.78 23.01 24.73
N ALA A 211 10.58 22.16 24.06
CA ALA A 211 10.83 20.81 24.53
C ALA A 211 11.91 20.77 25.64
N ASP A 212 11.50 20.58 26.91
CA ASP A 212 12.38 20.30 28.06
C ASP A 212 12.86 18.85 28.07
N VAL A 213 12.00 17.94 27.62
CA VAL A 213 12.28 16.51 27.58
C VAL A 213 12.60 16.09 26.14
N ARG A 214 13.71 15.39 25.98
CA ARG A 214 14.06 14.70 24.75
C ARG A 214 14.52 13.29 25.08
N GLN A 215 13.69 12.29 24.86
CA GLN A 215 13.94 10.90 25.24
C GLN A 215 13.76 9.97 24.04
N VAL A 216 14.73 9.07 23.83
CA VAL A 216 14.58 7.98 22.87
C VAL A 216 13.60 6.95 23.43
N VAL A 217 12.48 6.74 22.73
CA VAL A 217 11.49 5.72 23.05
C VAL A 217 11.89 4.38 22.46
N MET A 218 12.42 4.40 21.24
CA MET A 218 12.73 3.21 20.48
C MET A 218 13.83 3.50 19.46
N SER A 219 14.66 2.51 19.16
CA SER A 219 15.74 2.62 18.19
C SER A 219 15.86 1.35 17.34
N GLY A 220 16.31 1.49 16.09
CA GLY A 220 16.51 0.38 15.17
C GLY A 220 15.90 0.57 13.79
N PHE A 221 15.24 1.71 13.54
CA PHE A 221 14.80 2.06 12.18
C PHE A 221 15.99 2.33 11.28
N GLY A 222 15.98 1.75 10.09
CA GLY A 222 17.06 1.90 9.14
C GLY A 222 17.17 3.33 8.60
N VAL A 223 18.43 3.72 8.27
CA VAL A 223 18.76 5.07 7.75
C VAL A 223 19.48 5.02 6.40
N ARG A 224 19.62 3.84 5.82
CA ARG A 224 20.37 3.63 4.58
C ARG A 224 19.80 4.43 3.40
N ASP A 225 18.49 4.54 3.34
CA ASP A 225 17.76 5.27 2.32
C ASP A 225 16.88 6.33 3.00
N THR A 226 17.25 7.60 2.85
CA THR A 226 16.54 8.73 3.48
C THR A 226 15.09 8.90 3.01
N HIS A 227 14.76 8.33 1.86
CA HIS A 227 13.41 8.34 1.28
C HIS A 227 12.56 7.13 1.74
N ALA A 228 13.11 6.25 2.56
CA ALA A 228 12.52 4.97 2.92
C ALA A 228 12.52 4.72 4.43
N GLN A 229 12.43 5.77 5.21
CA GLN A 229 12.52 5.75 6.67
C GLN A 229 11.15 5.51 7.34
N ALA A 230 11.14 5.46 8.69
CA ALA A 230 9.91 5.45 9.47
C ALA A 230 9.13 6.74 9.27
N SER A 231 7.80 6.65 9.18
CA SER A 231 6.91 7.78 8.87
C SER A 231 5.47 7.51 9.29
N SER A 232 4.56 8.44 9.01
CA SER A 232 3.10 8.28 9.11
C SER A 232 2.62 7.85 10.51
N LEU A 233 3.18 8.45 11.56
CA LEU A 233 2.76 8.17 12.93
C LEU A 233 1.32 8.64 13.15
N SER A 234 0.52 7.80 13.81
CA SER A 234 -0.87 8.09 14.14
C SER A 234 -1.34 7.34 15.39
N TYR A 235 -2.44 7.78 15.99
CA TYR A 235 -3.11 7.05 17.06
C TYR A 235 -4.15 6.09 16.47
N GLY A 236 -4.05 4.81 16.82
CA GLY A 236 -4.91 3.76 16.28
C GLY A 236 -6.19 3.53 17.07
N TYR A 237 -7.19 2.94 16.43
CA TYR A 237 -8.47 2.53 17.06
C TYR A 237 -8.25 1.56 18.24
N ASP A 238 -7.20 0.77 18.22
CA ASP A 238 -6.84 -0.21 19.26
C ASP A 238 -6.03 0.39 20.42
N ASN A 239 -5.96 1.72 20.51
CA ASN A 239 -5.19 2.48 21.52
C ASN A 239 -3.68 2.19 21.47
N TRP A 240 -3.16 1.75 20.32
CA TRP A 240 -1.74 1.69 20.02
C TRP A 240 -1.36 2.84 19.10
N LEU A 241 -0.12 3.23 19.14
CA LEU A 241 0.46 4.10 18.13
C LEU A 241 0.84 3.28 16.90
N ARG A 242 0.72 3.86 15.72
CA ARG A 242 0.95 3.21 14.42
C ARG A 242 1.93 4.01 13.61
N GLY A 243 2.56 3.36 12.64
CA GLY A 243 3.45 4.00 11.69
C GLY A 243 3.72 3.13 10.49
N ALA A 244 4.41 3.70 9.52
CA ALA A 244 4.91 3.03 8.33
C ALA A 244 6.44 3.10 8.29
N VAL A 245 7.06 2.17 7.56
CA VAL A 245 8.50 2.19 7.25
C VAL A 245 8.72 1.72 5.82
N GLY A 246 9.58 2.42 5.09
CA GLY A 246 9.98 2.04 3.75
C GLY A 246 11.10 0.99 3.72
N TYR A 247 11.86 0.93 2.63
CA TYR A 247 12.91 -0.07 2.40
C TYR A 247 14.00 -0.11 3.47
N SER A 248 14.19 0.96 4.23
CA SER A 248 15.17 1.01 5.32
C SER A 248 14.84 0.02 6.43
N GLY A 249 13.56 -0.32 6.63
CA GLY A 249 13.10 -1.35 7.56
C GLY A 249 13.40 -1.05 9.03
N PHE A 250 13.33 -2.10 9.83
CA PHE A 250 13.67 -2.08 11.26
C PHE A 250 14.54 -3.27 11.63
N SER A 251 15.56 -3.07 12.44
CA SER A 251 16.38 -4.11 13.06
C SER A 251 16.83 -3.66 14.44
N GLY A 252 16.26 -4.23 15.49
CA GLY A 252 16.54 -3.79 16.86
C GLY A 252 15.93 -4.73 17.90
N GLU A 253 16.02 -4.32 19.17
CA GLU A 253 15.42 -5.03 20.30
C GLU A 253 14.38 -4.12 20.96
N VAL A 254 13.17 -4.66 21.16
CA VAL A 254 12.05 -3.96 21.80
C VAL A 254 11.35 -4.92 22.75
N GLY A 255 11.16 -4.52 24.02
CA GLY A 255 10.53 -5.38 25.02
C GLY A 255 11.24 -6.73 25.23
N GLY A 256 12.56 -6.77 25.09
CA GLY A 256 13.36 -8.00 25.20
C GLY A 256 13.26 -8.91 23.96
N GLN A 257 12.61 -8.49 22.88
CA GLN A 257 12.49 -9.26 21.65
C GLN A 257 13.33 -8.64 20.53
N LYS A 258 14.13 -9.47 19.86
CA LYS A 258 14.82 -9.09 18.65
C LYS A 258 13.86 -9.12 17.45
N LEU A 259 13.67 -7.97 16.83
CA LEU A 259 12.78 -7.78 15.68
C LEU A 259 13.57 -7.36 14.46
N ASN A 260 13.19 -7.91 13.32
CA ASN A 260 13.74 -7.55 12.01
C ASN A 260 12.62 -7.64 10.97
N PHE A 261 12.31 -6.52 10.32
CA PHE A 261 11.33 -6.48 9.25
C PHE A 261 11.67 -5.42 8.20
N ALA A 262 11.16 -5.60 7.00
CA ALA A 262 11.34 -4.69 5.87
C ALA A 262 10.21 -3.64 5.83
N GLN A 263 9.86 -3.17 4.64
CA GLN A 263 8.84 -2.14 4.41
C GLN A 263 7.42 -2.60 4.76
N GLY A 264 6.63 -1.69 5.31
CA GLY A 264 5.24 -1.95 5.65
C GLY A 264 4.72 -1.09 6.81
N SER A 265 3.65 -1.52 7.43
CA SER A 265 3.06 -0.86 8.60
C SER A 265 3.37 -1.60 9.91
N TYR A 266 3.44 -0.84 10.99
CA TYR A 266 3.71 -1.36 12.33
C TYR A 266 2.85 -0.62 13.37
N ARG A 267 2.74 -1.21 14.57
CA ARG A 267 2.19 -0.55 15.76
C ARG A 267 3.12 -0.70 16.96
N PHE A 268 3.03 0.22 17.89
CA PHE A 268 3.91 0.22 19.08
C PHE A 268 3.23 0.86 20.29
N LYS A 269 3.76 0.57 21.47
CA LYS A 269 3.36 1.22 22.72
C LYS A 269 4.15 2.51 22.93
N ALA A 270 3.46 3.54 23.44
CA ALA A 270 4.05 4.86 23.65
C ALA A 270 5.27 4.84 24.61
N ASP A 271 5.33 3.89 25.53
CA ASP A 271 6.44 3.69 26.46
C ASP A 271 7.60 2.86 25.88
N GLY A 272 7.52 2.45 24.61
CA GLY A 272 8.55 1.63 23.96
C GLY A 272 8.57 0.16 24.41
N SER A 273 7.58 -0.31 25.19
CA SER A 273 7.55 -1.68 25.71
C SER A 273 7.24 -2.75 24.67
N ALA A 274 6.63 -2.36 23.53
CA ALA A 274 6.27 -3.32 22.49
C ALA A 274 6.28 -2.66 21.10
N LEU A 275 6.66 -3.45 20.10
CA LEU A 275 6.58 -3.13 18.66
C LEU A 275 6.10 -4.37 17.91
N GLU A 276 5.11 -4.21 17.06
CA GLU A 276 4.57 -5.26 16.22
C GLU A 276 4.53 -4.84 14.76
N PHE A 277 5.08 -5.68 13.88
CA PHE A 277 4.94 -5.51 12.44
C PHE A 277 3.57 -6.04 12.00
N LEU A 278 2.79 -5.21 11.30
CA LEU A 278 1.42 -5.54 10.93
C LEU A 278 1.30 -6.06 9.51
N HIS A 279 1.75 -5.28 8.53
CA HIS A 279 1.52 -5.59 7.12
C HIS A 279 2.77 -5.28 6.28
N GLN A 280 3.18 -6.25 5.47
CA GLN A 280 4.25 -6.03 4.49
C GLN A 280 3.63 -5.49 3.19
N PHE A 281 4.16 -4.36 2.70
CA PHE A 281 3.80 -3.81 1.41
C PHE A 281 4.84 -4.17 0.34
N SER A 282 4.48 -4.01 -0.92
CA SER A 282 5.31 -4.48 -2.04
C SER A 282 6.44 -3.52 -2.40
N ASN A 283 6.39 -2.26 -1.95
CA ASN A 283 7.31 -1.21 -2.38
C ASN A 283 7.62 -0.27 -1.22
N ASN A 284 8.34 0.83 -1.51
CA ASN A 284 8.73 1.85 -0.54
C ASN A 284 7.49 2.48 0.10
N THR A 285 7.24 2.16 1.37
CA THR A 285 6.02 2.55 2.08
C THR A 285 6.15 3.96 2.62
N TRP A 286 5.15 4.79 2.32
CA TRP A 286 5.02 6.13 2.85
C TRP A 286 3.54 6.48 3.06
N GLY A 287 2.91 5.79 3.98
CA GLY A 287 1.51 5.98 4.35
C GLY A 287 0.96 4.82 5.14
N GLN A 288 0.25 5.12 6.22
CA GLN A 288 -0.52 4.21 7.05
C GLN A 288 -1.74 4.96 7.56
N SER A 289 -2.92 4.37 7.48
CA SER A 289 -4.18 4.96 7.91
C SER A 289 -5.23 3.90 8.22
N ALA A 290 -6.40 4.34 8.66
CA ALA A 290 -7.56 3.48 8.85
C ALA A 290 -8.83 4.15 8.33
N ASN A 291 -9.81 3.35 7.85
CA ASN A 291 -11.14 3.83 7.54
C ASN A 291 -11.99 4.03 8.82
N ALA A 292 -13.25 4.47 8.68
CA ALA A 292 -14.14 4.70 9.82
C ALA A 292 -14.46 3.42 10.63
N ALA A 293 -14.29 2.25 10.04
CA ALA A 293 -14.46 0.95 10.72
C ALA A 293 -13.17 0.46 11.40
N GLY A 294 -12.07 1.22 11.32
CA GLY A 294 -10.77 0.84 11.86
C GLY A 294 -10.08 -0.28 11.07
N ASP A 295 -10.40 -0.44 9.79
CA ASP A 295 -9.66 -1.34 8.89
C ASP A 295 -8.37 -0.66 8.44
N ASP A 296 -7.28 -1.42 8.34
CA ASP A 296 -5.94 -0.90 8.05
C ASP A 296 -5.72 -0.69 6.54
N PHE A 297 -5.17 0.47 6.22
CA PHE A 297 -4.75 0.84 4.86
C PHE A 297 -3.35 1.45 4.89
N GLY A 298 -2.76 1.56 3.71
CA GLY A 298 -1.49 2.26 3.54
C GLY A 298 -1.20 2.55 2.08
N GLY A 299 -0.07 3.20 1.82
CA GLY A 299 0.36 3.56 0.49
C GLY A 299 1.85 3.33 0.28
N THR A 300 2.23 3.07 -0.97
CA THR A 300 3.63 2.93 -1.36
C THR A 300 3.89 3.68 -2.66
N ALA A 301 5.16 3.92 -2.94
CA ALA A 301 5.63 4.42 -4.23
C ALA A 301 5.35 3.42 -5.38
N ASN A 302 5.60 3.86 -6.62
CA ASN A 302 5.70 3.02 -7.82
C ASN A 302 4.44 2.20 -8.15
N GLY A 303 3.34 2.91 -8.44
CA GLY A 303 2.10 2.34 -8.96
C GLY A 303 1.22 1.65 -7.92
N ALA A 304 1.49 1.86 -6.64
CA ALA A 304 0.76 1.22 -5.56
C ALA A 304 0.31 2.25 -4.49
N PRO A 305 -0.48 3.27 -4.87
CA PRO A 305 -0.85 4.38 -3.99
C PRO A 305 -1.70 3.96 -2.80
N ILE A 306 -2.39 2.82 -2.88
CA ILE A 306 -3.24 2.34 -1.80
C ILE A 306 -3.22 0.81 -1.66
N PHE A 307 -3.06 0.36 -0.41
CA PHE A 307 -3.12 -1.03 0.04
C PHE A 307 -4.21 -1.20 1.09
N PHE A 308 -4.83 -2.36 1.09
CA PHE A 308 -5.64 -2.86 2.19
C PHE A 308 -4.86 -3.89 2.99
N GLY A 309 -4.80 -3.72 4.33
CA GLY A 309 -4.19 -4.64 5.29
C GLY A 309 -5.23 -5.55 5.94
N GLY A 310 -5.59 -6.65 5.27
CA GLY A 310 -6.66 -7.52 5.73
C GLY A 310 -6.25 -8.50 6.84
N ILE A 311 -5.01 -9.01 6.81
CA ILE A 311 -4.51 -10.01 7.75
C ILE A 311 -3.19 -9.51 8.34
N PRO A 312 -3.13 -9.16 9.65
CA PRO A 312 -1.88 -8.71 10.24
C PRO A 312 -0.86 -9.84 10.37
N GLN A 313 0.43 -9.51 10.27
CA GLN A 313 1.53 -10.46 10.39
C GLN A 313 1.54 -11.17 11.74
N THR A 314 0.97 -10.55 12.78
CA THR A 314 0.80 -11.16 14.12
C THR A 314 -0.09 -12.40 14.11
N ALA A 315 -1.00 -12.52 13.15
CA ALA A 315 -1.83 -13.71 12.94
C ALA A 315 -1.11 -14.82 12.15
N VAL A 316 0.08 -14.56 11.63
CA VAL A 316 0.84 -15.46 10.77
C VAL A 316 1.95 -16.14 11.60
N GLY A 317 2.11 -17.45 11.48
CA GLY A 317 3.13 -18.21 12.20
C GLY A 317 4.56 -17.81 11.79
N LYS A 318 5.53 -18.03 12.70
CA LYS A 318 6.96 -17.79 12.39
C LYS A 318 7.39 -18.55 11.14
N GLY A 319 8.14 -17.89 10.26
CA GLY A 319 8.64 -18.48 9.01
C GLY A 319 7.57 -18.66 7.92
N GLN A 320 6.32 -18.32 8.18
CA GLN A 320 5.26 -18.37 7.17
C GLN A 320 5.14 -17.00 6.48
N ARG A 321 5.05 -17.01 5.15
CA ARG A 321 4.65 -15.84 4.37
C ARG A 321 3.19 -15.97 3.97
N ALA A 322 2.46 -14.89 4.15
CA ALA A 322 1.05 -14.79 3.83
C ALA A 322 0.78 -13.46 3.14
N MET A 323 -0.35 -13.37 2.45
CA MET A 323 -0.88 -12.11 1.97
C MET A 323 -1.43 -11.34 3.17
N THR A 324 -0.61 -10.47 3.77
CA THR A 324 -1.04 -9.60 4.88
C THR A 324 -1.61 -8.28 4.38
N ALA A 325 -1.16 -7.82 3.21
CA ALA A 325 -1.69 -6.66 2.54
C ALA A 325 -1.73 -6.87 1.03
N LYS A 326 -2.66 -6.17 0.36
CA LYS A 326 -2.81 -6.21 -1.08
C LYS A 326 -2.99 -4.81 -1.64
N LYS A 327 -2.32 -4.50 -2.75
CA LYS A 327 -2.61 -3.34 -3.59
C LYS A 327 -4.05 -3.44 -4.08
N ILE A 328 -4.84 -2.37 -3.92
CA ILE A 328 -6.27 -2.38 -4.23
C ILE A 328 -6.67 -1.37 -5.32
N ASN A 329 -5.79 -0.46 -5.75
CA ASN A 329 -6.11 0.44 -6.85
C ASN A 329 -6.19 -0.32 -8.18
N LEU A 330 -7.24 -0.04 -8.94
CA LEU A 330 -7.52 -0.65 -10.24
C LEU A 330 -6.76 0.04 -11.37
N VAL A 331 -6.41 1.31 -11.20
CA VAL A 331 -5.68 2.12 -12.18
C VAL A 331 -4.39 2.63 -11.56
N ASP A 332 -3.29 2.57 -12.31
CA ASP A 332 -1.96 3.00 -11.86
C ASP A 332 -1.56 4.37 -12.40
N LYS A 333 -2.38 4.97 -13.27
CA LYS A 333 -2.12 6.26 -13.88
C LYS A 333 -2.52 7.40 -12.96
N ALA A 334 -1.69 8.45 -12.92
CA ALA A 334 -1.98 9.71 -12.25
C ALA A 334 -2.32 10.80 -13.28
N HIS A 335 -3.25 11.68 -12.94
CA HIS A 335 -3.78 12.70 -13.86
C HIS A 335 -3.23 14.08 -13.49
N THR A 336 -2.08 14.43 -14.04
CA THR A 336 -1.43 15.72 -13.80
C THR A 336 -1.87 16.80 -14.78
N ILE A 337 -1.75 18.06 -14.37
CA ILE A 337 -1.90 19.25 -15.22
C ILE A 337 -0.61 20.07 -15.32
N THR A 338 0.45 19.66 -14.61
CA THR A 338 1.72 20.38 -14.65
C THR A 338 2.45 20.14 -15.98
N PRO A 339 3.02 21.18 -16.60
CA PRO A 339 3.69 21.04 -17.90
C PRO A 339 5.00 20.26 -17.80
N ASN A 340 5.73 20.39 -16.70
CA ASN A 340 6.98 19.68 -16.46
C ASN A 340 7.00 19.02 -15.09
N PHE A 341 7.49 17.79 -15.03
CA PHE A 341 7.71 17.04 -13.81
C PHE A 341 8.84 16.03 -14.02
N ARG A 342 9.39 15.53 -12.93
CA ARG A 342 10.43 14.51 -12.95
C ARG A 342 9.95 13.21 -12.36
N GLN A 343 9.86 12.19 -13.19
CA GLN A 343 9.67 10.79 -12.77
C GLN A 343 10.84 9.96 -13.25
N VAL A 344 11.28 8.99 -12.44
CA VAL A 344 12.47 8.17 -12.75
C VAL A 344 12.19 6.68 -12.75
N ASP A 345 11.20 6.22 -12.00
CA ASP A 345 10.93 4.80 -11.79
C ASP A 345 9.61 4.34 -12.39
N TRP A 346 8.53 5.10 -12.21
CA TRP A 346 7.18 4.75 -12.64
C TRP A 346 6.56 5.85 -13.46
N MET A 347 6.77 5.75 -14.77
CA MET A 347 6.37 6.81 -15.70
C MET A 347 4.86 6.83 -15.92
N GLY A 348 4.25 8.01 -15.73
CA GLY A 348 2.83 8.23 -15.97
C GLY A 348 1.90 7.82 -14.85
N GLY A 349 2.43 7.35 -13.73
CA GLY A 349 1.63 6.90 -12.59
C GLY A 349 2.15 7.45 -11.27
N TYR A 350 1.71 6.86 -10.19
CA TYR A 350 2.08 7.21 -8.83
C TYR A 350 3.51 6.73 -8.53
N THR A 351 4.49 7.61 -8.67
CA THR A 351 5.90 7.26 -8.44
C THR A 351 6.38 7.57 -7.04
N ALA A 352 5.84 8.61 -6.39
CA ALA A 352 6.20 9.05 -5.04
C ALA A 352 4.97 9.20 -4.14
N ALA A 353 3.97 8.31 -4.33
CA ALA A 353 2.73 8.37 -3.58
C ALA A 353 2.96 8.37 -2.07
N ALA A 354 2.29 9.29 -1.37
CA ALA A 354 2.34 9.47 0.07
C ALA A 354 0.93 9.61 0.64
N GLY A 355 0.65 8.88 1.73
CA GLY A 355 -0.64 8.97 2.41
C GLY A 355 -1.49 7.74 2.26
N ALA A 356 -2.76 7.94 2.08
CA ALA A 356 -3.98 7.19 2.00
C ALA A 356 -4.93 7.48 3.17
N ASN A 357 -4.84 8.69 3.76
CA ASN A 357 -5.79 9.14 4.78
C ASN A 357 -7.20 9.28 4.20
N PHE A 358 -8.23 8.98 5.00
CA PHE A 358 -9.61 8.99 4.54
C PHE A 358 -10.32 10.30 4.89
N ILE A 359 -11.23 10.71 4.03
CA ILE A 359 -12.10 11.86 4.27
C ILE A 359 -13.34 11.41 5.04
N TYR A 360 -13.42 11.84 6.30
CA TYR A 360 -14.62 11.75 7.12
C TYR A 360 -14.82 13.10 7.80
N SER A 361 -15.69 13.93 7.25
CA SER A 361 -15.97 15.26 7.75
C SER A 361 -17.36 15.75 7.37
N ALA A 362 -18.17 16.13 8.34
CA ALA A 362 -19.46 16.77 8.11
C ALA A 362 -19.33 18.17 7.44
N GLN A 363 -18.11 18.75 7.43
CA GLN A 363 -17.83 20.04 6.81
C GLN A 363 -17.44 19.93 5.34
N LEU A 364 -17.43 18.70 4.78
CA LEU A 364 -17.10 18.43 3.38
C LEU A 364 -18.29 17.78 2.65
N PRO A 365 -18.38 17.93 1.31
CA PRO A 365 -19.48 17.38 0.53
C PRO A 365 -19.66 15.87 0.76
N PRO A 366 -20.92 15.37 0.72
CA PRO A 366 -21.21 13.94 0.85
C PRO A 366 -20.45 13.05 -0.15
N ARG A 367 -20.21 13.56 -1.36
CA ARG A 367 -19.46 12.82 -2.41
C ARG A 367 -18.01 12.52 -2.09
N LEU A 368 -17.43 13.19 -1.07
CA LEU A 368 -16.05 12.99 -0.64
C LEU A 368 -15.91 12.00 0.52
N GLN A 369 -17.03 11.69 1.20
CA GLN A 369 -16.97 10.82 2.38
C GLN A 369 -16.46 9.43 2.02
N GLY A 370 -15.50 8.94 2.80
CA GLY A 370 -14.89 7.63 2.60
C GLY A 370 -13.88 7.54 1.45
N MET A 371 -13.61 8.65 0.73
CA MET A 371 -12.55 8.67 -0.26
C MET A 371 -11.18 8.77 0.42
N ALA A 372 -10.17 8.11 -0.15
CA ALA A 372 -8.80 8.17 0.34
C ALA A 372 -8.01 9.28 -0.37
N LEU A 373 -7.25 10.05 0.41
CA LEU A 373 -6.34 11.11 -0.04
C LEU A 373 -4.97 10.50 -0.38
N VAL A 374 -4.51 10.66 -1.60
CA VAL A 374 -3.17 10.25 -2.04
C VAL A 374 -2.41 11.43 -2.61
N CYS A 375 -1.36 11.86 -1.90
CA CYS A 375 -0.44 12.86 -2.39
C CYS A 375 0.51 12.26 -3.42
N GLU A 376 0.70 12.94 -4.57
CA GLU A 376 1.72 12.58 -5.56
C GLU A 376 2.55 13.83 -5.90
N PRO A 377 3.61 14.06 -5.12
CA PRO A 377 4.36 15.31 -5.19
C PRO A 377 5.11 15.51 -6.52
N THR A 378 5.49 14.44 -7.22
CA THR A 378 6.15 14.57 -8.54
C THR A 378 5.19 15.07 -9.61
N MET A 379 3.92 14.71 -9.50
CA MET A 379 2.86 15.08 -10.45
C MET A 379 2.04 16.28 -10.00
N LYS A 380 2.36 16.87 -8.85
CA LYS A 380 1.75 18.11 -8.33
C LYS A 380 0.24 17.95 -8.07
N ILE A 381 -0.17 16.80 -7.53
CA ILE A 381 -1.58 16.48 -7.29
C ILE A 381 -1.82 15.86 -5.89
N ILE A 382 -3.05 16.03 -5.42
CA ILE A 382 -3.66 15.17 -4.41
C ILE A 382 -4.83 14.47 -5.08
N ALA A 383 -4.67 13.18 -5.34
CA ALA A 383 -5.70 12.34 -5.93
C ALA A 383 -6.64 11.77 -4.87
N LEU A 384 -7.90 11.61 -5.22
CA LEU A 384 -8.89 10.90 -4.44
C LEU A 384 -9.11 9.51 -5.00
N MET A 385 -9.11 8.51 -4.12
CA MET A 385 -9.43 7.13 -4.47
C MET A 385 -10.78 6.75 -3.86
N ASP A 386 -11.71 6.28 -4.69
CA ASP A 386 -13.02 5.77 -4.24
C ASP A 386 -12.86 4.32 -3.78
N VAL A 387 -12.74 4.14 -2.45
CA VAL A 387 -12.51 2.84 -1.82
C VAL A 387 -13.85 2.17 -1.52
N GLN A 388 -14.07 1.03 -2.14
CA GLN A 388 -15.31 0.27 -2.03
C GLN A 388 -15.07 -1.13 -1.45
N PRO A 389 -15.97 -1.68 -0.65
CA PRO A 389 -15.91 -3.07 -0.22
C PRO A 389 -15.93 -4.03 -1.42
N ALA A 390 -15.14 -5.11 -1.34
CA ALA A 390 -15.09 -6.19 -2.33
C ALA A 390 -14.88 -7.53 -1.59
N GLY A 391 -15.97 -8.23 -1.31
CA GLY A 391 -15.95 -9.38 -0.41
C GLY A 391 -15.47 -8.99 0.98
N ALA A 392 -14.52 -9.74 1.53
CA ALA A 392 -13.90 -9.44 2.82
C ALA A 392 -12.79 -8.37 2.73
N GLY A 393 -12.42 -7.95 1.52
CA GLY A 393 -11.43 -6.92 1.24
C GLY A 393 -12.03 -5.67 0.62
N HIS A 394 -11.17 -4.93 -0.10
CA HIS A 394 -11.54 -3.66 -0.74
C HIS A 394 -10.94 -3.55 -2.14
N VAL A 395 -11.54 -2.68 -2.96
CA VAL A 395 -10.99 -2.19 -4.23
C VAL A 395 -11.02 -0.66 -4.21
N ALA A 396 -10.07 -0.02 -4.88
CA ALA A 396 -10.04 1.43 -5.02
C ALA A 396 -10.15 1.79 -6.50
N LYS A 397 -11.20 2.53 -6.84
CA LYS A 397 -11.39 3.12 -8.15
C LYS A 397 -10.74 4.49 -8.20
N ASP A 398 -10.30 4.87 -9.38
CA ASP A 398 -9.83 6.21 -9.63
C ASP A 398 -10.97 7.21 -9.42
N GLY A 399 -10.76 8.17 -8.55
CA GLY A 399 -11.72 9.24 -8.29
C GLY A 399 -11.43 10.46 -9.17
N PHE A 400 -11.01 11.56 -8.55
CA PHE A 400 -10.57 12.79 -9.23
C PHE A 400 -9.51 13.49 -8.38
N ASN A 401 -8.82 14.48 -8.94
CA ASN A 401 -7.88 15.26 -8.15
C ASN A 401 -8.60 16.26 -7.24
N LEU A 402 -8.40 16.18 -5.95
CA LEU A 402 -8.82 17.22 -5.01
C LEU A 402 -7.98 18.48 -5.21
N VAL A 403 -6.69 18.30 -5.48
CA VAL A 403 -5.75 19.37 -5.77
C VAL A 403 -4.95 18.99 -7.01
N ALA A 404 -4.80 19.91 -7.93
CA ALA A 404 -3.90 19.80 -9.07
C ALA A 404 -3.27 21.15 -9.39
N SER A 405 -1.97 21.18 -9.72
CA SER A 405 -1.28 22.44 -9.93
C SER A 405 -0.52 22.47 -11.23
N THR A 406 -0.49 23.66 -11.87
CA THR A 406 0.40 23.98 -12.96
C THR A 406 1.71 24.61 -12.49
N ASP A 407 1.85 24.86 -11.17
CA ASP A 407 3.12 25.23 -10.54
C ASP A 407 4.02 23.99 -10.48
N GLU A 408 5.12 24.01 -11.20
CA GLU A 408 6.10 22.91 -11.27
C GLU A 408 6.82 22.65 -9.94
N TRP A 409 6.71 23.58 -8.99
CA TRP A 409 7.36 23.49 -7.67
C TRP A 409 6.41 22.99 -6.57
N MET A 410 5.10 23.14 -6.76
CA MET A 410 4.14 22.56 -5.82
C MET A 410 4.38 21.07 -5.64
N SER A 411 4.34 20.57 -4.40
CA SER A 411 4.69 19.19 -4.10
C SER A 411 3.97 18.74 -2.83
N PRO A 412 2.69 18.32 -2.93
CA PRO A 412 1.94 17.86 -1.78
C PRO A 412 2.52 16.53 -1.29
N VAL A 413 2.93 16.48 -0.03
CA VAL A 413 3.61 15.31 0.59
C VAL A 413 2.84 14.68 1.73
N PHE A 414 1.89 15.39 2.30
CA PHE A 414 1.02 14.91 3.38
C PHE A 414 -0.34 15.62 3.31
N ALA A 415 -1.43 14.88 3.51
CA ALA A 415 -2.79 15.43 3.54
C ALA A 415 -3.66 14.67 4.54
N GLU A 416 -4.46 15.40 5.32
CA GLU A 416 -5.37 14.87 6.33
C GLU A 416 -6.55 15.81 6.58
N VAL A 417 -7.67 15.28 7.10
CA VAL A 417 -8.80 16.10 7.56
C VAL A 417 -8.49 16.65 8.94
N GLY A 418 -8.44 17.97 9.05
CA GLY A 418 -8.13 18.67 10.28
C GLY A 418 -9.30 18.80 11.26
N PRO A 419 -9.04 19.40 12.44
CA PRO A 419 -10.06 19.60 13.48
C PRO A 419 -11.24 20.48 13.01
N ASP A 420 -11.01 21.40 12.08
CA ASP A 420 -12.03 22.27 11.46
C ASP A 420 -12.86 21.55 10.38
N GLY A 421 -12.51 20.29 10.07
CA GLY A 421 -13.17 19.47 9.07
C GLY A 421 -12.75 19.74 7.63
N ALA A 422 -11.85 20.68 7.37
CA ALA A 422 -11.25 20.89 6.05
C ALA A 422 -10.18 19.84 5.75
N VAL A 423 -9.84 19.67 4.48
CA VAL A 423 -8.62 18.91 4.11
C VAL A 423 -7.42 19.84 4.18
N TRP A 424 -6.47 19.49 5.01
CA TRP A 424 -5.20 20.19 5.15
C TRP A 424 -4.11 19.43 4.39
N PHE A 425 -3.15 20.15 3.81
CA PHE A 425 -2.00 19.50 3.18
C PHE A 425 -0.71 20.32 3.28
N ALA A 426 0.40 19.59 3.36
CA ALA A 426 1.74 20.14 3.33
C ALA A 426 2.27 20.13 1.91
N ASP A 427 2.68 21.32 1.43
CA ASP A 427 3.33 21.53 0.15
C ASP A 427 4.83 21.72 0.37
N TRP A 428 5.61 20.75 -0.10
CA TRP A 428 7.06 20.73 0.02
C TRP A 428 7.77 21.80 -0.84
N GLN A 429 7.10 22.34 -1.85
CA GLN A 429 7.65 23.35 -2.81
C GLN A 429 9.01 22.94 -3.38
N ASN A 430 9.02 21.84 -4.14
CA ASN A 430 10.24 21.34 -4.77
C ASN A 430 9.96 20.71 -6.14
N PHE A 431 10.79 21.03 -7.15
CA PHE A 431 10.67 20.37 -8.45
C PHE A 431 11.13 18.92 -8.39
N ILE A 432 12.27 18.65 -7.75
CA ILE A 432 12.83 17.30 -7.60
C ILE A 432 12.46 16.73 -6.24
N ILE A 433 11.68 15.65 -6.23
CA ILE A 433 11.25 14.95 -5.01
C ILE A 433 12.22 13.83 -4.66
N GLN A 434 12.51 12.93 -5.63
CA GLN A 434 13.38 11.77 -5.38
C GLN A 434 14.84 12.21 -5.25
N HIS A 435 15.58 11.57 -4.31
CA HIS A 435 17.01 11.81 -4.14
C HIS A 435 17.84 11.02 -5.17
N ASN A 436 17.34 9.92 -5.68
CA ASN A 436 17.97 9.01 -6.65
C ASN A 436 17.08 8.82 -7.90
N PRO A 437 17.61 8.28 -9.01
CA PRO A 437 19.03 8.05 -9.24
C PRO A 437 19.81 9.35 -9.43
N THR A 438 21.06 9.37 -8.96
CA THR A 438 21.99 10.45 -9.33
C THR A 438 22.32 10.37 -10.81
N PRO A 439 22.22 11.47 -11.56
CA PRO A 439 22.58 11.49 -12.98
C PRO A 439 24.02 11.04 -13.20
N SER A 440 24.24 10.22 -14.25
CA SER A 440 25.57 9.74 -14.61
C SER A 440 25.68 9.48 -16.11
N LYS A 441 26.90 9.46 -16.65
CA LYS A 441 27.15 9.13 -18.06
C LYS A 441 26.68 7.73 -18.41
N SER A 442 26.78 6.77 -17.48
CA SER A 442 26.29 5.41 -17.69
C SER A 442 24.76 5.32 -17.86
N ARG A 443 24.02 6.32 -17.38
CA ARG A 443 22.58 6.49 -17.57
C ARG A 443 22.21 7.41 -18.72
N GLY A 444 23.21 7.83 -19.51
CA GLY A 444 23.01 8.69 -20.67
C GLY A 444 22.97 10.17 -20.41
N GLY A 445 23.32 10.61 -19.20
CA GLY A 445 23.43 11.99 -18.80
C GLY A 445 24.88 12.45 -18.62
N PHE A 446 25.11 13.31 -17.62
CA PHE A 446 26.43 13.75 -17.16
C PHE A 446 26.69 13.21 -15.75
N ASP A 447 27.94 13.19 -15.34
CA ASP A 447 28.28 12.79 -13.98
C ASP A 447 27.96 13.94 -13.01
N ALA A 448 26.85 13.84 -12.28
CA ALA A 448 26.47 14.82 -11.29
C ALA A 448 27.26 14.62 -9.99
N LYS A 449 27.59 15.71 -9.31
CA LYS A 449 28.15 15.66 -7.98
C LYS A 449 27.10 15.06 -7.01
N THR A 450 27.47 13.99 -6.34
CA THR A 450 26.66 13.36 -5.33
C THR A 450 26.95 13.94 -3.96
N GLY A 451 25.96 14.49 -3.30
CA GLY A 451 26.01 14.94 -1.93
C GLY A 451 25.86 13.81 -0.92
N VAL A 452 25.84 14.15 0.35
CA VAL A 452 25.52 13.22 1.44
C VAL A 452 24.15 12.61 1.22
N GLY A 453 23.95 11.34 1.56
CA GLY A 453 22.68 10.62 1.32
C GLY A 453 22.44 10.17 -0.12
N GLY A 454 23.42 10.29 -1.03
CA GLY A 454 23.33 9.86 -2.41
C GLY A 454 22.57 10.79 -3.34
N ALA A 455 22.12 11.95 -2.85
CA ALA A 455 21.42 12.94 -3.63
C ALA A 455 22.35 13.82 -4.45
N HIS A 456 21.93 14.22 -5.64
CA HIS A 456 22.62 15.26 -6.40
C HIS A 456 21.98 16.63 -6.12
N GLU A 457 22.83 17.64 -6.07
CA GLU A 457 22.44 19.03 -5.89
C GLU A 457 22.32 19.76 -7.24
N ASN A 458 21.26 20.53 -7.41
CA ASN A 458 21.07 21.46 -8.52
C ASN A 458 20.00 22.50 -8.18
N ASP A 459 19.84 23.50 -9.03
CA ASP A 459 18.93 24.63 -8.80
C ASP A 459 17.43 24.27 -8.82
N LEU A 460 17.08 23.02 -9.15
CA LEU A 460 15.71 22.49 -9.04
C LEU A 460 15.41 21.87 -7.65
N ARG A 461 16.35 21.97 -6.69
CA ARG A 461 16.12 21.65 -5.28
C ARG A 461 16.08 22.92 -4.45
N ASP A 462 15.00 23.10 -3.73
CA ASP A 462 14.80 24.20 -2.79
C ASP A 462 14.82 23.69 -1.34
N HIS A 463 15.44 24.44 -0.44
CA HIS A 463 15.52 24.13 0.98
C HIS A 463 14.88 25.22 1.85
N SER A 464 14.32 26.27 1.24
CA SER A 464 13.86 27.48 1.95
C SER A 464 12.35 27.71 1.90
N ARG A 465 11.62 27.02 1.04
CA ARG A 465 10.17 27.20 0.87
C ARG A 465 9.39 26.05 1.48
N GLY A 466 8.13 26.33 1.76
CA GLY A 466 7.18 25.32 2.24
C GLY A 466 5.89 25.97 2.67
N ARG A 467 4.76 25.29 2.46
CA ARG A 467 3.43 25.88 2.70
C ARG A 467 2.48 24.85 3.29
N ILE A 468 1.55 25.35 4.09
CA ILE A 468 0.41 24.58 4.56
C ILE A 468 -0.85 25.22 4.02
N TYR A 469 -1.66 24.43 3.35
CA TYR A 469 -2.93 24.84 2.77
C TYR A 469 -4.09 24.07 3.36
N ARG A 470 -5.29 24.68 3.22
CA ARG A 470 -6.58 24.02 3.48
C ARG A 470 -7.44 24.04 2.23
N VAL A 471 -8.14 22.95 1.96
CA VAL A 471 -9.23 22.88 0.97
C VAL A 471 -10.53 22.89 1.73
N VAL A 472 -11.28 23.98 1.61
CA VAL A 472 -12.53 24.22 2.33
C VAL A 472 -13.72 24.19 1.37
N TRP A 473 -14.86 23.70 1.83
CA TRP A 473 -16.08 23.68 1.02
C TRP A 473 -16.80 25.04 1.12
N ASP A 474 -17.34 25.54 -0.01
CA ASP A 474 -18.08 26.81 -0.08
C ASP A 474 -19.40 26.80 0.70
N LYS A 475 -19.93 25.62 0.97
CA LYS A 475 -21.16 25.39 1.72
C LYS A 475 -20.92 24.44 2.88
N PRO A 476 -20.08 24.82 3.85
CA PRO A 476 -19.80 23.93 4.97
C PRO A 476 -21.11 23.51 5.63
N GLY A 477 -21.18 22.25 6.01
CA GLY A 477 -22.34 21.71 6.72
C GLY A 477 -22.57 22.47 8.03
N ALA A 478 -23.80 22.45 8.53
CA ALA A 478 -24.14 22.97 9.84
C ALA A 478 -23.59 22.12 11.00
N GLY A 479 -22.46 21.45 10.76
CA GLY A 479 -21.80 20.58 11.73
C GLY A 479 -21.22 21.37 12.89
N GLU A 480 -21.34 20.85 14.07
CA GLU A 480 -20.65 21.34 15.26
C GLU A 480 -19.16 21.50 14.98
N LYS A 481 -18.61 22.64 15.39
CA LYS A 481 -17.15 22.76 15.46
C LYS A 481 -16.65 21.56 16.31
N PRO A 482 -15.64 20.82 15.88
CA PRO A 482 -15.12 19.70 16.66
C PRO A 482 -14.89 20.18 18.09
N GLY A 483 -15.58 19.58 19.05
CA GLY A 483 -15.46 19.99 20.44
C GLY A 483 -14.00 19.84 20.87
N GLN A 484 -13.35 20.96 21.19
CA GLN A 484 -11.97 20.96 21.72
C GLN A 484 -11.99 20.81 23.25
N GLY A 485 -13.15 20.64 23.83
CA GLY A 485 -13.36 20.55 25.26
C GLY A 485 -12.80 19.24 25.85
N GLU A 486 -12.46 19.30 27.15
CA GLU A 486 -11.87 18.18 27.90
C GLU A 486 -12.76 17.77 29.09
N SER A 487 -13.93 18.37 29.24
CA SER A 487 -14.91 17.93 30.25
C SER A 487 -15.42 16.50 29.90
N ALA A 488 -15.89 15.81 30.92
CA ALA A 488 -16.45 14.47 30.78
C ALA A 488 -17.52 14.35 29.67
N ALA A 489 -18.45 15.33 29.66
CA ALA A 489 -19.55 15.39 28.69
C ALA A 489 -19.04 15.67 27.25
N GLU A 490 -18.08 16.59 27.09
CA GLU A 490 -17.49 16.94 25.79
C GLU A 490 -16.68 15.81 25.21
N LEU A 491 -15.94 15.05 26.03
CA LEU A 491 -15.20 13.89 25.57
C LEU A 491 -16.13 12.77 25.09
N VAL A 492 -17.22 12.48 25.81
CA VAL A 492 -18.19 11.47 25.36
C VAL A 492 -18.91 11.93 24.09
N ALA A 493 -19.33 13.19 24.02
CA ALA A 493 -19.92 13.77 22.81
C ALA A 493 -18.92 13.78 21.62
N GLY A 494 -17.63 14.00 21.89
CA GLY A 494 -16.57 13.99 20.90
C GLY A 494 -16.38 12.65 20.18
N LEU A 495 -16.85 11.53 20.76
CA LEU A 495 -16.84 10.23 20.10
C LEU A 495 -17.80 10.16 18.90
N SER A 496 -18.84 11.03 18.85
CA SER A 496 -19.72 11.23 17.69
C SER A 496 -19.26 12.40 16.80
N GLY A 497 -18.09 12.98 17.07
CA GLY A 497 -17.60 14.17 16.38
C GLY A 497 -17.59 14.05 14.86
N GLY A 498 -17.81 15.16 14.17
CA GLY A 498 -17.96 15.24 12.72
C GLY A 498 -16.70 14.83 11.93
N THR A 499 -15.54 14.67 12.59
CA THR A 499 -14.27 14.25 11.96
C THR A 499 -13.68 13.01 12.62
N GLN A 500 -12.96 12.19 11.87
CA GLN A 500 -12.23 11.04 12.44
C GLN A 500 -11.16 11.51 13.44
N TYR A 501 -10.48 12.61 13.13
CA TYR A 501 -9.53 13.23 14.04
C TYR A 501 -10.17 13.52 15.42
N GLY A 502 -11.33 14.19 15.44
CA GLY A 502 -12.01 14.53 16.69
C GLY A 502 -12.40 13.31 17.52
N ARG A 503 -12.90 12.28 16.86
CA ARG A 503 -13.29 11.00 17.51
C ARG A 503 -12.08 10.27 18.12
N LEU A 504 -10.98 10.14 17.38
CA LEU A 504 -9.76 9.50 17.88
C LEU A 504 -9.11 10.34 18.99
N ARG A 505 -9.16 11.68 18.90
CA ARG A 505 -8.69 12.55 19.96
C ARG A 505 -9.49 12.33 21.26
N ALA A 506 -10.82 12.30 21.19
CA ALA A 506 -11.67 12.05 22.34
C ALA A 506 -11.37 10.68 22.96
N GLN A 507 -11.31 9.62 22.16
CA GLN A 507 -10.94 8.27 22.58
C GLN A 507 -9.58 8.27 23.29
N ARG A 508 -8.56 8.89 22.71
CA ARG A 508 -7.22 8.99 23.28
C ARG A 508 -7.23 9.69 24.64
N MET A 509 -7.89 10.82 24.74
CA MET A 509 -7.95 11.60 25.98
C MET A 509 -8.67 10.87 27.10
N ILE A 510 -9.70 10.08 26.77
CA ILE A 510 -10.39 9.21 27.72
C ILE A 510 -9.42 8.14 28.24
N VAL A 511 -8.72 7.46 27.34
CA VAL A 511 -7.86 6.30 27.67
C VAL A 511 -6.57 6.75 28.38
N GLU A 512 -5.85 7.74 27.83
CA GLU A 512 -4.60 8.25 28.43
C GLU A 512 -4.86 8.96 29.77
N GLY A 513 -5.98 9.68 29.84
CA GLY A 513 -6.43 10.32 31.10
C GLY A 513 -6.98 9.34 32.14
N LYS A 514 -7.04 8.03 31.82
CA LYS A 514 -7.58 6.99 32.71
C LYS A 514 -8.95 7.31 33.28
N LYS A 515 -9.83 7.93 32.48
CA LYS A 515 -11.13 8.44 32.89
C LYS A 515 -12.16 7.30 33.08
N LYS A 516 -11.95 6.44 34.08
CA LYS A 516 -12.78 5.27 34.38
C LYS A 516 -14.22 5.64 34.82
N ASP A 517 -14.38 6.83 35.37
CA ASP A 517 -15.68 7.40 35.75
C ASP A 517 -16.64 7.56 34.56
N LEU A 518 -16.11 7.62 33.32
CA LEU A 518 -16.91 7.67 32.09
C LEU A 518 -17.43 6.31 31.64
N ALA A 519 -16.98 5.20 32.22
CA ALA A 519 -17.35 3.85 31.79
C ALA A 519 -18.88 3.61 31.68
N PRO A 520 -19.73 4.08 32.59
CA PRO A 520 -21.19 3.93 32.43
C PRO A 520 -21.74 4.64 31.19
N ALA A 521 -21.28 5.87 30.92
CA ALA A 521 -21.71 6.64 29.74
C ALA A 521 -21.22 5.98 28.44
N LEU A 522 -20.00 5.46 28.43
CA LEU A 522 -19.44 4.75 27.28
C LEU A 522 -20.21 3.46 26.98
N ARG A 523 -20.61 2.69 28.00
CA ARG A 523 -21.46 1.50 27.83
C ARG A 523 -22.82 1.86 27.24
N ASP A 524 -23.40 2.94 27.71
CA ASP A 524 -24.66 3.48 27.16
C ASP A 524 -24.54 3.78 25.66
N VAL A 525 -23.45 4.40 25.22
CA VAL A 525 -23.19 4.67 23.80
C VAL A 525 -23.12 3.37 22.99
N VAL A 526 -22.39 2.38 23.47
CA VAL A 526 -22.25 1.06 22.78
C VAL A 526 -23.62 0.38 22.62
N VAL A 527 -24.43 0.38 23.67
CA VAL A 527 -25.70 -0.41 23.73
C VAL A 527 -26.87 0.35 23.08
N LYS A 528 -26.98 1.68 23.31
CA LYS A 528 -28.14 2.46 22.89
C LYS A 528 -27.99 3.06 21.48
N SER A 529 -26.75 3.25 20.98
CA SER A 529 -26.46 3.86 19.68
C SER A 529 -25.53 2.99 18.82
N PRO A 530 -25.81 1.68 18.65
CA PRO A 530 -24.87 0.74 18.03
C PRO A 530 -24.62 1.00 16.54
N ALA A 531 -25.45 1.77 15.86
CA ALA A 531 -25.27 2.16 14.45
C ALA A 531 -24.41 3.44 14.31
N ASP A 532 -24.16 4.17 15.40
CA ASP A 532 -23.32 5.35 15.40
C ASP A 532 -21.84 4.93 15.44
N VAL A 533 -21.01 5.64 14.70
CA VAL A 533 -19.54 5.44 14.74
C VAL A 533 -18.96 5.63 16.15
N ALA A 534 -19.61 6.44 16.99
CA ALA A 534 -19.29 6.61 18.40
C ALA A 534 -19.24 5.30 19.18
N ALA A 535 -20.10 4.35 18.84
CA ALA A 535 -20.12 3.02 19.52
C ALA A 535 -18.79 2.29 19.35
N ILE A 536 -18.13 2.42 18.20
CA ILE A 536 -16.81 1.82 17.96
C ILE A 536 -15.77 2.47 18.88
N HIS A 537 -15.74 3.78 18.94
CA HIS A 537 -14.78 4.52 19.77
C HIS A 537 -15.04 4.32 21.27
N ALA A 538 -16.32 4.26 21.70
CA ALA A 538 -16.70 3.98 23.08
C ALA A 538 -16.29 2.56 23.50
N LEU A 539 -16.53 1.55 22.64
CA LEU A 539 -16.07 0.16 22.85
C LEU A 539 -14.55 0.10 23.04
N ARG A 540 -13.81 0.80 22.18
CA ARG A 540 -12.34 0.83 22.23
C ARG A 540 -11.81 1.63 23.42
N ALA A 541 -12.51 2.69 23.83
CA ALA A 541 -12.18 3.41 25.04
C ALA A 541 -12.39 2.52 26.28
N LEU A 542 -13.51 1.81 26.38
CA LEU A 542 -13.75 0.84 27.45
C LEU A 542 -12.67 -0.25 27.50
N GLN A 543 -12.28 -0.77 26.33
CA GLN A 543 -11.18 -1.75 26.24
C GLN A 543 -9.86 -1.15 26.75
N GLY A 544 -9.51 0.09 26.33
CA GLY A 544 -8.29 0.78 26.76
C GLY A 544 -8.26 1.10 28.25
N LEU A 545 -9.42 1.39 28.86
CA LEU A 545 -9.58 1.62 30.29
C LEU A 545 -9.57 0.33 31.14
N GLY A 546 -9.73 -0.85 30.51
CA GLY A 546 -9.97 -2.12 31.20
C GLY A 546 -11.37 -2.22 31.84
N GLU A 547 -12.34 -1.47 31.31
CA GLU A 547 -13.71 -1.37 31.82
C GLU A 547 -14.77 -1.99 30.88
N LEU A 548 -14.33 -2.72 29.83
CA LEU A 548 -15.23 -3.43 28.93
C LEU A 548 -15.74 -4.71 29.60
N ASP A 549 -16.97 -4.68 30.11
CA ASP A 549 -17.60 -5.85 30.75
C ASP A 549 -18.17 -6.85 29.71
N GLU A 550 -18.45 -8.08 30.18
CA GLU A 550 -18.94 -9.19 29.34
C GLU A 550 -20.27 -8.83 28.65
N ALA A 551 -21.20 -8.19 29.36
CA ALA A 551 -22.54 -7.88 28.85
C ALA A 551 -22.46 -6.83 27.70
N THR A 552 -21.68 -5.75 27.88
CA THR A 552 -21.45 -4.73 26.87
C THR A 552 -20.72 -5.33 25.66
N HIS A 553 -19.74 -6.19 25.90
CA HIS A 553 -18.99 -6.83 24.83
C HIS A 553 -19.87 -7.78 24.01
N GLN A 554 -20.69 -8.58 24.68
CA GLN A 554 -21.67 -9.46 24.04
C GLN A 554 -22.69 -8.66 23.21
N SER A 555 -23.21 -7.56 23.75
CA SER A 555 -24.12 -6.65 23.00
C SER A 555 -23.46 -6.14 21.71
N ALA A 556 -22.18 -5.74 21.78
CA ALA A 556 -21.45 -5.27 20.61
C ALA A 556 -21.20 -6.40 19.58
N LEU A 557 -20.88 -7.62 20.02
CA LEU A 557 -20.70 -8.80 19.15
C LEU A 557 -21.98 -9.20 18.42
N LEU A 558 -23.16 -8.93 19.00
CA LEU A 558 -24.47 -9.25 18.46
C LEU A 558 -25.14 -8.04 17.77
N SER A 559 -24.47 -6.92 17.67
CA SER A 559 -25.00 -5.67 17.11
C SER A 559 -25.48 -5.84 15.67
N ALA A 560 -26.48 -5.03 15.25
CA ALA A 560 -26.89 -4.93 13.86
C ALA A 560 -25.80 -4.30 12.95
N SER A 561 -24.93 -3.41 13.51
CA SER A 561 -23.82 -2.78 12.78
C SER A 561 -22.67 -3.78 12.58
N PRO A 562 -22.31 -4.12 11.33
CA PRO A 562 -21.17 -4.99 11.06
C PRO A 562 -19.85 -4.36 11.51
N GLU A 563 -19.71 -3.03 11.42
CA GLU A 563 -18.50 -2.32 11.85
C GLU A 563 -18.29 -2.44 13.37
N LEU A 564 -19.38 -2.34 14.16
CA LEU A 564 -19.30 -2.52 15.61
C LEU A 564 -18.99 -3.97 15.95
N ARG A 565 -19.66 -4.96 15.30
CA ARG A 565 -19.33 -6.39 15.50
C ARG A 565 -17.87 -6.68 15.20
N ARG A 566 -17.35 -6.17 14.09
CA ARG A 566 -15.94 -6.32 13.69
C ARG A 566 -14.99 -5.77 14.74
N ASN A 567 -15.29 -4.58 15.27
CA ASN A 567 -14.48 -3.99 16.34
C ASN A 567 -14.61 -4.73 17.66
N ALA A 568 -15.79 -5.29 17.97
CA ALA A 568 -15.97 -6.14 19.13
C ALA A 568 -15.15 -7.44 19.04
N VAL A 569 -15.10 -8.08 17.87
CA VAL A 569 -14.21 -9.23 17.61
C VAL A 569 -12.74 -8.86 17.84
N ARG A 570 -12.29 -7.73 17.31
CA ARG A 570 -10.91 -7.27 17.49
C ARG A 570 -10.58 -6.89 18.94
N ALA A 571 -11.59 -6.54 19.74
CA ALA A 571 -11.44 -6.20 21.16
C ALA A 571 -11.35 -7.42 22.08
N LEU A 572 -11.69 -8.63 21.61
CA LEU A 572 -11.61 -9.85 22.39
C LEU A 572 -10.16 -10.14 22.83
N GLY A 573 -10.00 -10.58 24.08
CA GLY A 573 -8.76 -11.18 24.56
C GLY A 573 -8.54 -12.60 24.04
N ALA A 574 -7.60 -13.31 24.67
CA ALA A 574 -7.31 -14.71 24.38
C ALA A 574 -7.66 -15.65 25.55
N ASP A 575 -8.21 -15.11 26.66
CA ASP A 575 -8.59 -15.87 27.85
C ASP A 575 -9.87 -16.69 27.61
N ALA A 576 -10.23 -17.54 28.60
CA ALA A 576 -11.36 -18.44 28.50
C ALA A 576 -12.72 -17.71 28.38
N ALA A 577 -12.87 -16.53 28.99
CA ALA A 577 -14.09 -15.73 28.90
C ALA A 577 -14.25 -15.17 27.49
N ALA A 578 -13.17 -14.62 26.91
CA ALA A 578 -13.14 -14.14 25.54
C ALA A 578 -13.42 -15.27 24.52
N GLN A 579 -12.89 -16.49 24.75
CA GLN A 579 -13.17 -17.64 23.91
C GLN A 579 -14.65 -18.04 23.97
N LYS A 580 -15.26 -18.05 25.15
CA LYS A 580 -16.68 -18.31 25.30
C LYS A 580 -17.55 -17.30 24.55
N LEU A 581 -17.25 -16.01 24.67
CA LEU A 581 -17.91 -14.95 23.92
C LEU A 581 -17.72 -15.13 22.39
N PHE A 582 -16.50 -15.40 21.94
CA PHE A 582 -16.18 -15.63 20.55
C PHE A 582 -17.03 -16.75 19.93
N PHE A 583 -17.01 -17.93 20.51
CA PHE A 583 -17.77 -19.06 19.98
C PHE A 583 -19.29 -18.89 20.16
N GLY A 584 -19.74 -18.27 21.25
CA GLY A 584 -21.16 -18.02 21.51
C GLY A 584 -21.79 -16.97 20.60
N SER A 585 -21.00 -16.05 20.04
CA SER A 585 -21.49 -14.99 19.16
C SER A 585 -21.76 -15.44 17.71
N GLY A 586 -21.15 -16.53 17.26
CA GLY A 586 -21.28 -17.02 15.88
C GLY A 586 -20.59 -16.16 14.81
N VAL A 587 -19.72 -15.22 15.18
CA VAL A 587 -19.05 -14.26 14.26
C VAL A 587 -18.21 -14.92 13.17
N VAL A 588 -17.78 -16.17 13.34
CA VAL A 588 -17.07 -16.93 12.30
C VAL A 588 -17.93 -17.24 11.06
N ALA A 589 -19.27 -17.14 11.21
CA ALA A 589 -20.24 -17.30 10.15
C ALA A 589 -21.00 -15.97 9.86
N ASP A 590 -20.42 -14.83 10.22
CA ASP A 590 -21.04 -13.52 10.03
C ASP A 590 -21.42 -13.29 8.56
N LYS A 591 -22.54 -12.60 8.35
CA LYS A 591 -23.04 -12.24 7.01
C LYS A 591 -22.15 -11.20 6.31
N ASP A 592 -21.54 -10.31 7.12
CA ASP A 592 -20.58 -9.33 6.60
C ASP A 592 -19.19 -10.00 6.43
N PRO A 593 -18.68 -10.10 5.20
CA PRO A 593 -17.42 -10.79 4.92
C PRO A 593 -16.22 -10.17 5.67
N ALA A 594 -16.20 -8.85 5.86
CA ALA A 594 -15.11 -8.18 6.57
C ALA A 594 -15.14 -8.48 8.09
N THR A 595 -16.32 -8.57 8.69
CA THR A 595 -16.48 -9.04 10.07
C THR A 595 -16.04 -10.50 10.20
N ARG A 596 -16.42 -11.33 9.23
CA ARG A 596 -15.99 -12.73 9.15
C ARG A 596 -14.47 -12.84 9.06
N LEU A 597 -13.81 -12.01 8.24
CA LEU A 597 -12.35 -11.94 8.16
C LEU A 597 -11.72 -11.60 9.51
N ALA A 598 -12.24 -10.59 10.22
CA ALA A 598 -11.75 -10.26 11.56
C ALA A 598 -11.91 -11.42 12.54
N ALA A 599 -13.00 -12.19 12.45
CA ALA A 599 -13.19 -13.39 13.25
C ALA A 599 -12.17 -14.49 12.93
N LEU A 600 -11.85 -14.71 11.66
CA LEU A 600 -10.80 -15.67 11.25
C LEU A 600 -9.41 -15.23 11.73
N VAL A 601 -9.10 -13.94 11.67
CA VAL A 601 -7.87 -13.37 12.23
C VAL A 601 -7.82 -13.61 13.75
N LYS A 602 -8.92 -13.36 14.48
CA LYS A 602 -9.01 -13.62 15.91
C LYS A 602 -8.86 -15.10 16.23
N LEU A 603 -9.47 -15.99 15.46
CA LEU A 603 -9.32 -17.44 15.62
C LEU A 603 -7.85 -17.88 15.50
N ALA A 604 -7.04 -17.18 14.70
CA ALA A 604 -5.60 -17.41 14.64
C ALA A 604 -4.87 -17.08 15.95
N GLU A 605 -5.39 -16.23 16.82
CA GLU A 605 -4.79 -15.90 18.11
C GLU A 605 -5.13 -16.91 19.21
N LEU A 606 -6.19 -17.73 19.00
CA LEU A 606 -6.63 -18.70 19.98
C LEU A 606 -5.73 -19.93 20.04
N PRO A 607 -5.66 -20.63 21.19
CA PRO A 607 -4.93 -21.88 21.32
C PRO A 607 -5.53 -22.97 20.41
N THR A 608 -4.69 -23.91 19.99
CA THR A 608 -5.15 -25.09 19.26
C THR A 608 -5.92 -26.03 20.19
N SER A 609 -7.17 -26.34 19.82
CA SER A 609 -8.03 -27.32 20.50
C SER A 609 -8.78 -28.17 19.49
N PRO A 610 -9.37 -29.32 19.88
CA PRO A 610 -10.18 -30.11 18.97
C PRO A 610 -11.36 -29.34 18.35
N GLU A 611 -11.96 -28.42 19.10
CA GLU A 611 -13.06 -27.56 18.65
C GLU A 611 -12.58 -26.62 17.58
N VAL A 612 -11.45 -25.93 17.81
CA VAL A 612 -10.82 -25.03 16.81
C VAL A 612 -10.45 -25.81 15.55
N GLN A 613 -9.85 -26.99 15.69
CA GLN A 613 -9.48 -27.82 14.54
C GLN A 613 -10.70 -28.26 13.72
N THR A 614 -11.78 -28.62 14.38
CA THR A 614 -13.05 -29.01 13.72
C THR A 614 -13.63 -27.82 12.96
N LEU A 615 -13.68 -26.64 13.59
CA LEU A 615 -14.16 -25.42 12.97
C LEU A 615 -13.30 -25.04 11.74
N VAL A 616 -11.99 -25.13 11.84
CA VAL A 616 -11.09 -24.82 10.72
C VAL A 616 -11.32 -25.76 9.52
N ARG A 617 -11.58 -27.07 9.77
CA ARG A 617 -11.93 -28.01 8.69
C ARG A 617 -13.27 -27.65 8.03
N GLN A 618 -14.27 -27.26 8.84
CA GLN A 618 -15.58 -26.80 8.31
C GLN A 618 -15.43 -25.55 7.45
N LEU A 619 -14.67 -24.55 7.93
CA LEU A 619 -14.38 -23.32 7.19
C LEU A 619 -13.62 -23.58 5.89
N ALA A 620 -12.67 -24.51 5.88
CA ALA A 620 -11.94 -24.92 4.70
C ALA A 620 -12.84 -25.61 3.63
N ALA A 621 -13.93 -26.21 4.07
CA ALA A 621 -14.92 -26.81 3.16
C ALA A 621 -15.98 -25.83 2.66
N ASP A 622 -16.14 -24.66 3.31
CA ASP A 622 -17.19 -23.69 3.00
C ASP A 622 -16.97 -23.04 1.62
N PRO A 623 -17.94 -23.17 0.68
CA PRO A 623 -17.82 -22.55 -0.65
C PRO A 623 -17.72 -21.02 -0.61
N ALA A 624 -18.39 -20.37 0.34
CA ALA A 624 -18.33 -18.90 0.46
C ALA A 624 -16.94 -18.42 0.92
N VAL A 625 -16.24 -19.20 1.76
CA VAL A 625 -14.85 -18.93 2.14
C VAL A 625 -13.93 -19.13 0.94
N LYS A 626 -14.11 -20.22 0.19
CA LYS A 626 -13.25 -20.51 -1.00
C LYS A 626 -13.41 -19.47 -2.10
N ALA A 627 -14.58 -18.86 -2.24
CA ALA A 627 -14.84 -17.84 -3.25
C ALA A 627 -14.24 -16.47 -2.94
N ASP A 628 -13.92 -16.20 -1.67
CA ASP A 628 -13.34 -14.92 -1.24
C ASP A 628 -11.84 -15.06 -1.00
N GLU A 629 -11.05 -14.24 -1.66
CA GLU A 629 -9.58 -14.28 -1.60
C GLU A 629 -9.04 -14.13 -0.18
N TRP A 630 -9.61 -13.21 0.61
CA TRP A 630 -9.14 -12.92 1.96
C TRP A 630 -9.57 -13.98 2.97
N LEU A 631 -10.82 -14.44 2.88
CA LEU A 631 -11.31 -15.52 3.76
C LEU A 631 -10.57 -16.82 3.49
N ASN A 632 -10.34 -17.14 2.22
CA ASN A 632 -9.58 -18.32 1.81
C ASN A 632 -8.14 -18.29 2.33
N GLU A 633 -7.46 -17.14 2.19
CA GLU A 633 -6.11 -16.95 2.72
C GLU A 633 -6.07 -17.09 4.24
N ALA A 634 -7.02 -16.47 4.96
CA ALA A 634 -7.11 -16.58 6.41
C ALA A 634 -7.29 -18.03 6.85
N VAL A 635 -8.20 -18.80 6.21
CA VAL A 635 -8.42 -20.21 6.54
C VAL A 635 -7.20 -21.08 6.19
N ARG A 636 -6.50 -20.79 5.09
CA ARG A 636 -5.23 -21.43 4.76
C ARG A 636 -4.18 -21.29 5.89
N LEU A 637 -4.06 -20.09 6.44
CA LEU A 637 -3.17 -19.83 7.57
C LEU A 637 -3.61 -20.54 8.84
N LEU A 638 -4.92 -20.52 9.14
CA LEU A 638 -5.51 -21.24 10.25
C LEU A 638 -5.25 -22.75 10.16
N ALA A 639 -5.41 -23.34 8.99
CA ALA A 639 -5.17 -24.76 8.75
C ALA A 639 -3.72 -25.16 9.06
N LYS A 640 -2.75 -24.31 8.70
CA LYS A 640 -1.33 -24.50 9.06
C LYS A 640 -1.12 -24.36 10.57
N LYS A 641 -1.60 -23.27 11.16
CA LYS A 641 -1.39 -22.96 12.57
C LYS A 641 -1.97 -24.02 13.50
N HIS A 642 -3.20 -24.47 13.21
CA HIS A 642 -3.91 -25.46 14.03
C HIS A 642 -3.68 -26.90 13.57
N LYS A 643 -2.72 -27.13 12.64
CA LYS A 643 -2.32 -28.46 12.15
C LYS A 643 -3.50 -29.30 11.63
N THR A 644 -4.43 -28.66 10.91
CA THR A 644 -5.57 -29.33 10.27
C THR A 644 -5.34 -29.62 8.80
N ALA A 645 -4.35 -28.97 8.16
CA ALA A 645 -3.97 -29.22 6.77
C ALA A 645 -3.09 -30.46 6.71
N THR A 646 -3.55 -31.48 6.02
CA THR A 646 -2.73 -32.61 5.57
C THR A 646 -2.55 -32.43 4.09
N TYR A 647 -1.31 -32.29 3.62
CA TYR A 647 -1.01 -32.14 2.21
C TYR A 647 -0.43 -33.41 1.63
N VAL A 648 -0.88 -33.74 0.42
CA VAL A 648 -0.24 -34.71 -0.43
C VAL A 648 0.69 -33.94 -1.37
N GLU A 649 1.95 -34.34 -1.39
CA GLU A 649 2.96 -33.69 -2.22
C GLU A 649 3.01 -34.35 -3.60
N GLY A 650 2.87 -33.51 -4.63
CA GLY A 650 2.96 -33.90 -6.03
C GLY A 650 4.40 -34.19 -6.51
N PRO A 651 4.59 -34.51 -7.78
CA PRO A 651 5.90 -34.72 -8.36
C PRO A 651 6.76 -33.44 -8.28
N ASN A 652 8.08 -33.61 -8.39
CA ASN A 652 8.98 -32.46 -8.51
C ASN A 652 8.79 -31.81 -9.89
N LEU A 653 8.52 -30.49 -9.90
CA LEU A 653 8.29 -29.73 -11.12
C LEU A 653 9.58 -29.21 -11.77
N LEU A 654 10.71 -29.27 -11.05
CA LEU A 654 11.99 -28.77 -11.53
C LEU A 654 12.70 -29.90 -12.30
N ALA A 655 13.04 -29.65 -13.57
CA ALA A 655 13.86 -30.58 -14.33
C ALA A 655 15.31 -30.54 -13.80
N ASN A 656 15.96 -31.67 -13.82
CA ASN A 656 17.36 -31.87 -13.40
C ASN A 656 17.63 -31.28 -12.01
N ALA A 657 16.73 -31.51 -11.08
CA ALA A 657 16.73 -30.92 -9.74
C ALA A 657 17.80 -31.50 -8.80
N GLY A 658 18.34 -32.70 -9.09
CA GLY A 658 19.53 -33.29 -8.47
C GLY A 658 20.82 -33.03 -9.29
N PHE A 659 20.75 -32.18 -10.32
CA PHE A 659 21.88 -31.74 -11.15
C PHE A 659 22.63 -32.86 -11.89
N GLU A 660 22.00 -34.01 -12.12
CA GLU A 660 22.64 -35.18 -12.69
C GLU A 660 23.04 -35.02 -14.16
N ALA A 661 22.29 -34.24 -14.93
CA ALA A 661 22.59 -33.94 -16.31
C ALA A 661 23.47 -32.68 -16.44
N ALA A 662 24.51 -32.77 -17.24
CA ALA A 662 25.43 -31.67 -17.53
C ALA A 662 24.89 -30.82 -18.69
N GLY A 663 24.88 -29.50 -18.49
CA GLY A 663 24.55 -28.52 -19.53
C GLY A 663 25.77 -27.88 -20.17
N ALA A 664 25.58 -26.76 -20.83
CA ALA A 664 26.62 -25.99 -21.48
C ALA A 664 27.64 -25.43 -20.47
N GLY A 665 28.90 -25.52 -20.78
CA GLY A 665 29.99 -25.09 -19.89
C GLY A 665 30.12 -26.00 -18.68
N LYS A 666 30.11 -25.40 -17.48
CA LYS A 666 30.18 -26.12 -16.19
C LYS A 666 28.84 -26.16 -15.44
N LEU A 667 27.77 -25.65 -16.03
CA LEU A 667 26.47 -25.57 -15.37
C LEU A 667 25.67 -26.88 -15.54
N PRO A 668 24.71 -27.17 -14.64
CA PRO A 668 23.74 -28.23 -14.88
C PRO A 668 22.81 -27.87 -16.04
N GLU A 669 22.35 -28.90 -16.76
CA GLU A 669 21.37 -28.76 -17.83
C GLU A 669 20.08 -28.12 -17.27
N SER A 670 19.45 -27.23 -18.06
CA SER A 670 18.21 -26.50 -17.74
C SER A 670 18.32 -25.41 -16.68
N TRP A 671 19.48 -25.21 -16.07
CA TRP A 671 19.70 -24.17 -15.07
C TRP A 671 20.54 -23.04 -15.63
N THR A 672 20.13 -21.78 -15.33
CA THR A 672 20.77 -20.57 -15.87
C THR A 672 21.30 -19.70 -14.72
N ARG A 673 22.48 -19.11 -14.93
CA ARG A 673 23.08 -18.18 -13.97
C ARG A 673 22.51 -16.77 -14.12
N ARG A 674 22.33 -16.08 -12.96
CA ARG A 674 21.94 -14.67 -12.86
C ARG A 674 22.79 -13.97 -11.79
N ASP A 675 23.28 -12.77 -12.12
CA ASP A 675 23.96 -11.87 -11.18
C ASP A 675 23.14 -10.57 -11.07
N TYR A 676 22.89 -10.12 -9.84
CA TYR A 676 21.94 -9.02 -9.60
C TYR A 676 22.60 -7.64 -9.49
N ASN A 677 23.89 -7.56 -9.19
CA ASN A 677 24.61 -6.30 -9.13
C ASN A 677 25.71 -6.26 -10.20
N ASN A 678 25.93 -5.08 -10.81
CA ASN A 678 27.13 -4.80 -11.60
C ASN A 678 28.32 -4.77 -10.61
N GLN A 679 28.79 -5.94 -10.28
CA GLN A 679 29.94 -6.12 -9.38
C GLN A 679 31.19 -5.62 -10.06
N PRO A 680 32.13 -4.99 -9.34
CA PRO A 680 33.47 -4.72 -9.83
C PRO A 680 34.11 -6.03 -10.37
N ALA A 681 34.96 -5.91 -11.36
CA ALA A 681 35.65 -7.05 -11.98
C ALA A 681 36.49 -7.91 -10.99
N THR A 682 36.61 -7.50 -9.76
CA THR A 682 37.31 -8.12 -8.64
C THR A 682 36.51 -9.20 -7.93
N THR A 683 35.17 -9.14 -7.98
CA THR A 683 34.29 -10.15 -7.34
C THR A 683 33.88 -11.20 -8.38
N LYS A 684 34.39 -12.42 -8.24
CA LYS A 684 34.14 -13.51 -9.17
C LYS A 684 33.25 -14.56 -8.53
N ALA A 685 31.96 -14.50 -8.82
CA ALA A 685 31.05 -15.60 -8.55
C ALA A 685 31.25 -16.70 -9.61
N ARG A 686 31.30 -17.96 -9.20
CA ARG A 686 31.35 -19.12 -10.08
C ARG A 686 30.27 -20.10 -9.68
N TRP A 687 29.55 -20.60 -10.66
CA TRP A 687 28.61 -21.70 -10.52
C TRP A 687 29.10 -22.88 -11.37
N GLU A 688 29.13 -24.04 -10.75
CA GLU A 688 29.55 -25.27 -11.46
C GLU A 688 28.85 -26.51 -10.89
N ARG A 689 28.58 -27.44 -11.74
CA ARG A 689 28.19 -28.79 -11.37
C ARG A 689 29.42 -29.52 -10.83
N VAL A 690 29.29 -30.15 -9.67
CA VAL A 690 30.37 -30.93 -9.03
C VAL A 690 29.99 -32.40 -8.92
N THR A 691 30.96 -33.29 -9.07
CA THR A 691 30.80 -34.75 -9.00
C THR A 691 31.72 -35.39 -7.94
N ASP A 692 32.40 -34.60 -7.15
CA ASP A 692 33.21 -35.07 -6.03
C ASP A 692 32.26 -35.63 -4.95
N PRO A 693 32.35 -36.90 -4.56
CA PRO A 693 31.49 -37.49 -3.54
C PRO A 693 31.48 -36.77 -2.21
N ALA A 694 32.56 -36.06 -1.87
CA ALA A 694 32.63 -35.23 -0.66
C ALA A 694 31.76 -33.97 -0.73
N MET A 695 31.28 -33.60 -1.92
CA MET A 695 30.44 -32.40 -2.18
C MET A 695 29.02 -32.76 -2.62
N VAL A 696 28.68 -34.04 -2.76
CA VAL A 696 27.40 -34.55 -3.21
C VAL A 696 26.64 -35.13 -2.02
N ARG A 697 25.36 -34.77 -1.88
CA ARG A 697 24.49 -35.31 -0.84
C ARG A 697 23.81 -36.58 -1.29
N SER A 698 23.24 -36.56 -2.49
CA SER A 698 22.58 -37.72 -3.08
C SER A 698 22.91 -37.84 -4.59
N GLY A 699 22.70 -38.99 -5.19
CA GLY A 699 23.00 -39.20 -6.60
C GLY A 699 24.51 -39.18 -6.91
N LYS A 700 24.87 -38.51 -7.99
CA LYS A 700 26.27 -38.45 -8.51
C LYS A 700 26.79 -37.01 -8.60
N SER A 701 25.99 -36.03 -8.40
CA SER A 701 26.34 -34.62 -8.58
C SER A 701 25.52 -33.65 -7.75
N ALA A 702 26.10 -32.50 -7.50
CA ALA A 702 25.50 -31.36 -6.86
C ALA A 702 25.90 -30.09 -7.62
N VAL A 703 25.36 -28.91 -7.23
CA VAL A 703 25.81 -27.65 -7.78
C VAL A 703 26.48 -26.80 -6.71
N ARG A 704 27.59 -26.22 -7.03
CA ARG A 704 28.44 -25.39 -6.18
C ARG A 704 28.43 -23.96 -6.66
N SER A 705 28.21 -23.03 -5.73
CA SER A 705 28.51 -21.61 -5.89
C SER A 705 29.74 -21.26 -5.08
N TYR A 706 30.72 -20.60 -5.70
CA TYR A 706 31.92 -20.11 -5.04
C TYR A 706 32.17 -18.65 -5.39
N VAL A 707 32.25 -17.81 -4.35
CA VAL A 707 32.47 -16.37 -4.48
C VAL A 707 33.76 -16.01 -3.78
N THR A 708 34.73 -15.50 -4.55
CA THR A 708 35.99 -14.96 -4.02
C THR A 708 35.97 -13.44 -4.06
N ILE A 709 36.52 -12.82 -3.02
CA ILE A 709 36.83 -11.40 -3.00
C ILE A 709 38.35 -11.21 -2.88
N LYS A 710 38.86 -10.16 -3.52
CA LYS A 710 40.28 -9.81 -3.40
C LYS A 710 40.55 -8.88 -2.21
N SER A 711 39.54 -8.07 -1.82
CA SER A 711 39.60 -7.14 -0.71
C SER A 711 38.26 -7.07 -0.02
N PRO A 712 38.17 -6.83 1.32
CA PRO A 712 36.95 -6.55 2.03
C PRO A 712 36.16 -5.34 1.49
N GLU A 713 36.82 -4.45 0.78
CA GLU A 713 36.26 -3.23 0.16
C GLU A 713 35.54 -3.52 -1.18
N ASP A 714 35.73 -4.71 -1.76
CA ASP A 714 35.19 -5.08 -3.07
C ASP A 714 33.66 -5.35 -3.09
N GLY A 715 32.98 -5.20 -1.97
CA GLY A 715 31.53 -5.41 -1.85
C GLY A 715 31.13 -6.88 -1.78
N THR A 716 29.81 -7.12 -1.70
CA THR A 716 29.21 -8.46 -1.63
C THR A 716 28.69 -8.90 -2.98
N ALA A 717 28.89 -10.17 -3.35
CA ALA A 717 28.22 -10.75 -4.51
C ALA A 717 26.76 -11.04 -4.17
N ASP A 718 25.89 -10.85 -5.16
CA ASP A 718 24.50 -11.29 -5.15
C ASP A 718 24.28 -12.07 -6.45
N THR A 719 24.26 -13.40 -6.35
CA THR A 719 24.26 -14.31 -7.50
C THR A 719 23.30 -15.47 -7.28
N SER A 720 22.72 -15.98 -8.34
CA SER A 720 21.86 -17.15 -8.30
C SER A 720 22.06 -18.08 -9.50
N LEU A 721 21.69 -19.32 -9.30
CA LEU A 721 21.36 -20.25 -10.38
C LEU A 721 19.84 -20.43 -10.34
N TYR A 722 19.14 -20.27 -11.48
CA TYR A 722 17.69 -20.28 -11.50
C TYR A 722 17.11 -21.21 -12.55
N PHE A 723 15.87 -21.61 -12.29
CA PHE A 723 15.02 -22.39 -13.17
C PHE A 723 13.64 -21.74 -13.30
N ASP A 724 13.19 -21.46 -14.53
CA ASP A 724 11.85 -20.94 -14.78
C ASP A 724 10.84 -22.09 -14.85
N VAL A 725 9.76 -21.96 -14.10
CA VAL A 725 8.74 -23.00 -13.95
C VAL A 725 7.34 -22.41 -14.14
N ASP A 726 6.47 -23.18 -14.81
CA ASP A 726 5.05 -22.86 -14.88
C ASP A 726 4.33 -23.28 -13.59
N LEU A 727 3.45 -22.40 -13.12
CA LEU A 727 2.66 -22.60 -11.92
C LEU A 727 1.16 -22.63 -12.27
N LYS A 728 0.38 -23.36 -11.51
CA LYS A 728 -1.09 -23.23 -11.51
C LYS A 728 -1.47 -22.05 -10.63
N PRO A 729 -2.42 -21.19 -11.03
CA PRO A 729 -2.92 -20.12 -10.18
C PRO A 729 -3.56 -20.66 -8.88
N ASN A 730 -3.50 -19.85 -7.83
CA ASN A 730 -4.11 -20.12 -6.53
C ASN A 730 -3.79 -21.50 -5.93
N THR A 731 -2.59 -22.00 -6.21
CA THR A 731 -2.14 -23.33 -5.84
C THR A 731 -1.01 -23.27 -4.81
N GLU A 732 -1.07 -24.13 -3.80
CA GLU A 732 -0.02 -24.25 -2.80
C GLU A 732 1.16 -25.06 -3.33
N TYR A 733 2.37 -24.59 -3.05
CA TYR A 733 3.62 -25.23 -3.41
C TYR A 733 4.53 -25.38 -2.21
N ARG A 734 5.34 -26.46 -2.20
CA ARG A 734 6.49 -26.61 -1.30
C ARG A 734 7.77 -26.47 -2.13
N LEU A 735 8.64 -25.58 -1.69
CA LEU A 735 9.99 -25.38 -2.22
C LEU A 735 11.00 -25.82 -1.15
N SER A 736 11.90 -26.71 -1.48
CA SER A 736 12.94 -27.20 -0.58
C SER A 736 14.25 -27.50 -1.30
N ALA A 737 15.35 -27.53 -0.55
CA ALA A 737 16.65 -28.03 -0.98
C ALA A 737 17.50 -28.40 0.22
N TRP A 738 18.63 -29.03 -0.04
CA TRP A 738 19.70 -29.18 0.91
C TRP A 738 20.84 -28.23 0.56
N ILE A 739 21.35 -27.54 1.58
CA ILE A 739 22.43 -26.54 1.45
C ILE A 739 23.54 -26.88 2.42
N ARG A 740 24.78 -26.80 1.92
CA ARG A 740 26.01 -26.90 2.72
C ARG A 740 26.86 -25.64 2.50
N SER A 741 27.50 -25.14 3.53
CA SER A 741 28.36 -23.94 3.44
C SER A 741 29.77 -24.18 3.93
N ARG A 742 30.76 -23.51 3.30
CA ARG A 742 32.18 -23.47 3.71
C ARG A 742 32.72 -22.06 3.53
N GLY A 743 33.27 -21.51 4.59
CA GLY A 743 33.78 -20.13 4.59
C GLY A 743 32.73 -19.07 4.26
N LEU A 744 31.43 -19.37 4.40
CA LEU A 744 30.36 -18.44 4.07
C LEU A 744 30.38 -17.21 4.97
N LYS A 745 30.41 -16.03 4.36
CA LYS A 745 30.13 -14.74 4.98
C LYS A 745 29.00 -14.09 4.18
N GLY A 746 27.77 -14.28 4.65
CA GLY A 746 26.55 -13.87 3.95
C GLY A 746 25.43 -14.83 4.21
N LYS A 747 24.66 -15.14 3.18
CA LYS A 747 23.51 -16.05 3.26
C LYS A 747 23.32 -16.88 2.00
N ALA A 748 22.76 -18.07 2.17
CA ALA A 748 22.25 -18.91 1.08
C ALA A 748 20.81 -19.31 1.37
N SER A 749 19.95 -19.31 0.35
CA SER A 749 18.53 -19.68 0.44
C SER A 749 17.97 -20.02 -0.94
N LEU A 750 16.73 -20.49 -0.99
CA LEU A 750 15.95 -20.53 -2.21
C LEU A 750 14.87 -19.48 -2.17
N ASN A 751 14.52 -18.90 -3.32
CA ASN A 751 13.38 -18.00 -3.44
C ASN A 751 12.71 -18.08 -4.83
N ASP A 752 11.55 -17.42 -4.96
CA ASP A 752 10.78 -17.33 -6.21
C ASP A 752 11.08 -16.07 -7.03
N HIS A 753 12.21 -15.42 -6.79
CA HIS A 753 12.65 -14.15 -7.38
C HIS A 753 11.75 -12.94 -7.05
N LEU A 754 10.47 -13.13 -6.86
CA LEU A 754 9.50 -12.06 -6.58
C LEU A 754 9.26 -11.81 -5.08
N GLY A 755 10.01 -12.52 -4.21
CA GLY A 755 10.00 -12.31 -2.77
C GLY A 755 8.77 -12.85 -2.04
N ARG A 756 7.92 -13.67 -2.67
CA ARG A 756 6.75 -14.29 -2.04
C ARG A 756 7.07 -15.64 -1.38
N ALA A 757 8.10 -16.30 -1.85
CA ALA A 757 8.64 -17.52 -1.29
C ALA A 757 10.14 -17.38 -1.06
N GLU A 758 10.61 -17.61 0.15
CA GLU A 758 12.02 -17.73 0.50
C GLU A 758 12.13 -18.75 1.62
N THR A 759 13.06 -19.70 1.48
CA THR A 759 13.36 -20.69 2.52
C THR A 759 14.06 -20.04 3.70
N GLU A 760 14.27 -20.80 4.78
CA GLU A 760 15.23 -20.43 5.80
C GLU A 760 16.58 -20.13 5.16
N LYS A 761 17.32 -19.21 5.80
CA LYS A 761 18.63 -18.76 5.33
C LYS A 761 19.73 -19.53 6.06
N VAL A 762 20.60 -20.20 5.32
CA VAL A 762 21.86 -20.70 5.85
C VAL A 762 22.83 -19.52 5.92
N THR A 763 23.23 -19.15 7.13
CA THR A 763 24.16 -18.05 7.41
C THR A 763 25.41 -18.52 8.15
N ALA A 764 25.45 -19.79 8.56
CA ALA A 764 26.60 -20.37 9.24
C ALA A 764 27.82 -20.36 8.31
N ARG A 765 28.99 -19.95 8.83
CA ARG A 765 30.24 -19.95 8.07
C ARG A 765 30.62 -21.34 7.59
N GLU A 766 30.46 -22.31 8.44
CA GLU A 766 30.64 -23.74 8.15
C GLU A 766 29.33 -24.45 8.55
N SER A 767 28.73 -25.16 7.64
CA SER A 767 27.60 -26.03 7.93
C SER A 767 27.77 -27.36 7.23
N ASP A 768 27.26 -28.42 7.82
CA ASP A 768 26.96 -29.63 7.10
C ASP A 768 25.64 -29.46 6.33
N TRP A 769 25.15 -30.50 5.68
CA TRP A 769 23.94 -30.45 4.90
C TRP A 769 22.73 -30.08 5.80
N ALA A 770 22.17 -28.91 5.53
CA ALA A 770 20.97 -28.39 6.18
C ALA A 770 19.82 -28.40 5.17
N GLN A 771 18.72 -29.04 5.53
CA GLN A 771 17.50 -28.94 4.74
C GLN A 771 16.84 -27.59 5.01
N VAL A 772 16.49 -26.89 3.94
CA VAL A 772 15.73 -25.64 3.99
C VAL A 772 14.45 -25.82 3.18
N GLU A 773 13.34 -25.29 3.69
CA GLU A 773 12.06 -25.37 2.98
C GLU A 773 11.15 -24.17 3.22
N THR A 774 10.21 -23.98 2.32
CA THR A 774 9.10 -23.02 2.50
C THR A 774 7.87 -23.51 1.74
N THR A 775 6.70 -23.06 2.15
CA THR A 775 5.47 -23.27 1.38
C THR A 775 4.88 -21.90 1.00
N PHE A 776 4.32 -21.81 -0.19
CA PHE A 776 3.71 -20.57 -0.67
C PHE A 776 2.52 -20.87 -1.57
N ASN A 777 1.58 -19.90 -1.64
CA ASN A 777 0.51 -19.92 -2.62
C ASN A 777 0.95 -19.12 -3.87
N SER A 778 0.69 -19.66 -5.06
CA SER A 778 1.01 -18.96 -6.32
C SER A 778 0.20 -17.66 -6.50
N GLY A 779 -0.99 -17.54 -5.89
CA GLY A 779 -1.93 -16.47 -6.19
C GLY A 779 -2.32 -16.50 -7.66
N GLY A 780 -2.49 -15.36 -8.30
CA GLY A 780 -2.79 -15.27 -9.74
C GLY A 780 -1.61 -15.58 -10.68
N ARG A 781 -0.46 -16.03 -10.17
CA ARG A 781 0.75 -16.26 -11.00
C ARG A 781 0.70 -17.58 -11.71
N THR A 782 1.15 -17.56 -12.97
CA THR A 782 1.29 -18.73 -13.81
C THR A 782 2.76 -19.12 -14.04
N LYS A 783 3.71 -18.31 -13.55
CA LYS A 783 5.16 -18.55 -13.68
C LYS A 783 5.93 -18.10 -12.44
N ALA A 784 7.06 -18.75 -12.19
CA ALA A 784 8.06 -18.32 -11.22
C ALA A 784 9.47 -18.65 -11.69
N SER A 785 10.46 -17.88 -11.23
CA SER A 785 11.89 -18.23 -11.36
C SER A 785 12.37 -18.74 -10.01
N ILE A 786 12.63 -20.01 -9.88
CA ILE A 786 13.18 -20.60 -8.66
C ILE A 786 14.68 -20.39 -8.64
N ASN A 787 15.18 -19.62 -7.67
CA ASN A 787 16.58 -19.28 -7.51
C ASN A 787 17.24 -20.06 -6.38
N LEU A 788 18.42 -20.59 -6.63
CA LEU A 788 19.41 -20.96 -5.63
C LEU A 788 20.23 -19.71 -5.37
N LEU A 789 19.99 -19.02 -4.27
CA LEU A 789 20.55 -17.71 -4.01
C LEU A 789 21.79 -17.79 -3.12
N HIS A 790 22.88 -17.13 -3.53
CA HIS A 790 24.07 -16.92 -2.74
C HIS A 790 24.38 -15.42 -2.67
N VAL A 791 24.28 -14.86 -1.48
CA VAL A 791 24.61 -13.45 -1.21
C VAL A 791 25.78 -13.41 -0.25
N GLY A 792 26.86 -12.73 -0.64
CA GLY A 792 28.09 -12.65 0.16
C GLY A 792 29.28 -13.30 -0.51
N PHE A 793 30.11 -14.02 0.24
CA PHE A 793 31.28 -14.73 -0.27
C PHE A 793 31.54 -16.03 0.51
N GLY A 794 32.36 -16.88 -0.05
CA GLY A 794 32.60 -18.25 0.41
C GLY A 794 32.09 -19.31 -0.57
N GLU A 795 31.90 -20.51 -0.09
CA GLU A 795 31.36 -21.63 -0.85
C GLU A 795 30.00 -22.07 -0.33
N VAL A 796 29.09 -22.33 -1.24
CA VAL A 796 27.77 -22.90 -0.96
C VAL A 796 27.51 -24.03 -1.96
N ILE A 797 27.02 -25.14 -1.47
CA ILE A 797 26.66 -26.29 -2.29
C ILE A 797 25.17 -26.55 -2.10
N PHE A 798 24.45 -26.72 -3.19
CA PHE A 798 23.02 -27.04 -3.22
C PHE A 798 22.84 -28.43 -3.84
N ASP A 799 21.89 -29.19 -3.26
CA ASP A 799 21.50 -30.49 -3.78
C ASP A 799 20.04 -30.80 -3.48
N ASP A 800 19.46 -31.77 -4.19
CA ASP A 800 18.09 -32.25 -4.01
C ASP A 800 17.05 -31.11 -3.96
N VAL A 801 17.09 -30.23 -4.94
CA VAL A 801 16.13 -29.12 -5.06
C VAL A 801 14.76 -29.68 -5.44
N ARG A 802 13.73 -29.23 -4.79
CA ARG A 802 12.37 -29.70 -5.05
C ARG A 802 11.36 -28.56 -5.02
N LEU A 803 10.53 -28.49 -6.04
CA LEU A 803 9.29 -27.72 -6.06
C LEU A 803 8.14 -28.67 -6.36
N SER A 804 7.20 -28.80 -5.44
CA SER A 804 6.06 -29.71 -5.61
C SER A 804 4.75 -28.98 -5.32
N GLU A 805 3.73 -29.30 -6.08
CA GLU A 805 2.36 -28.91 -5.79
C GLU A 805 1.91 -29.60 -4.49
N LEU A 806 1.24 -28.87 -3.64
CA LEU A 806 0.62 -29.38 -2.41
C LEU A 806 -0.89 -29.43 -2.58
N THR A 807 -1.46 -30.63 -2.55
CA THR A 807 -2.91 -30.84 -2.59
C THR A 807 -3.39 -31.16 -1.16
N MET A 808 -4.45 -30.51 -0.68
CA MET A 808 -5.01 -30.89 0.62
C MET A 808 -5.54 -32.33 0.57
N ALA A 809 -5.18 -33.14 1.55
CA ALA A 809 -5.67 -34.52 1.66
C ALA A 809 -7.20 -34.50 1.80
N GLY A 810 -7.89 -35.14 0.85
CA GLY A 810 -9.36 -35.12 0.74
C GLY A 810 -9.89 -34.31 -0.44
N GLU A 811 -9.07 -33.48 -1.11
CA GLU A 811 -9.36 -33.00 -2.46
C GLU A 811 -8.79 -34.03 -3.46
N ALA A 812 -9.66 -34.59 -4.30
CA ALA A 812 -9.17 -35.43 -5.38
C ALA A 812 -8.23 -34.58 -6.25
N PRO A 813 -7.01 -35.09 -6.62
CA PRO A 813 -6.15 -34.38 -7.55
C PRO A 813 -6.94 -34.10 -8.85
N LEU A 814 -6.73 -32.92 -9.44
CA LEU A 814 -7.30 -32.60 -10.75
C LEU A 814 -6.86 -33.70 -11.73
N VAL A 815 -7.81 -34.52 -12.13
CA VAL A 815 -7.57 -35.48 -13.20
C VAL A 815 -7.74 -34.79 -14.56
N ALA A 816 -7.19 -35.37 -15.61
CA ALA A 816 -7.43 -34.89 -16.98
C ALA A 816 -8.92 -34.67 -17.21
N GLY A 817 -9.29 -33.54 -17.81
CA GLY A 817 -10.70 -33.20 -18.03
C GLY A 817 -11.45 -34.28 -18.80
N ASP A 818 -12.64 -34.59 -18.36
CA ASP A 818 -13.54 -35.53 -18.99
C ASP A 818 -14.57 -34.83 -19.87
N ALA A 819 -14.52 -35.06 -21.15
CA ALA A 819 -15.41 -34.39 -22.12
C ALA A 819 -16.90 -34.75 -21.92
N GLY A 820 -17.21 -35.92 -21.38
CA GLY A 820 -18.59 -36.33 -21.07
C GLY A 820 -19.17 -35.54 -19.92
N ARG A 821 -18.43 -35.44 -18.81
CA ARG A 821 -18.81 -34.55 -17.69
C ARG A 821 -18.85 -33.10 -18.11
N GLY A 822 -17.87 -32.64 -18.89
CA GLY A 822 -17.86 -31.28 -19.43
C GLY A 822 -19.07 -30.95 -20.28
N ARG A 823 -19.57 -31.90 -21.10
CA ARG A 823 -20.82 -31.79 -21.85
C ARG A 823 -22.03 -31.65 -20.92
N ASP A 824 -22.09 -32.46 -19.85
CA ASP A 824 -23.21 -32.37 -18.90
C ASP A 824 -23.18 -31.03 -18.16
N ILE A 825 -22.01 -30.52 -17.78
CA ILE A 825 -21.85 -29.20 -17.18
C ILE A 825 -22.34 -28.12 -18.16
N PHE A 826 -21.94 -28.17 -19.42
CA PHE A 826 -22.32 -27.21 -20.44
C PHE A 826 -23.87 -27.08 -20.55
N TRP A 827 -24.60 -28.22 -20.55
CA TRP A 827 -26.02 -28.26 -20.75
C TRP A 827 -26.88 -28.19 -19.47
N LYS A 828 -26.31 -28.60 -18.31
CA LYS A 828 -27.13 -28.86 -17.12
C LYS A 828 -26.70 -28.09 -15.88
N HIS A 829 -25.51 -27.42 -15.90
CA HIS A 829 -25.01 -26.75 -14.70
C HIS A 829 -25.94 -25.57 -14.34
N PRO A 830 -26.44 -25.49 -13.08
CA PRO A 830 -27.52 -24.58 -12.70
C PRO A 830 -27.12 -23.09 -12.77
N VAL A 831 -25.81 -22.80 -12.64
CA VAL A 831 -25.29 -21.43 -12.57
C VAL A 831 -24.49 -21.08 -13.83
N ALA A 832 -23.62 -21.96 -14.31
CA ALA A 832 -22.76 -21.69 -15.47
C ALA A 832 -23.59 -21.49 -16.75
N GLY A 833 -24.64 -22.28 -16.94
CA GLY A 833 -25.65 -22.12 -17.97
C GLY A 833 -25.12 -21.78 -19.36
N CYS A 834 -24.06 -22.43 -19.82
CA CYS A 834 -23.32 -22.05 -21.02
C CYS A 834 -24.21 -21.93 -22.26
N PHE A 835 -25.22 -22.81 -22.40
CA PHE A 835 -26.20 -22.82 -23.49
C PHE A 835 -27.16 -21.61 -23.46
N ASN A 836 -27.26 -20.89 -22.34
CA ASN A 836 -28.05 -19.67 -22.25
C ASN A 836 -27.47 -18.52 -23.10
N CYS A 837 -26.17 -18.58 -23.35
CA CYS A 837 -25.45 -17.56 -24.11
C CYS A 837 -24.87 -18.09 -25.42
N HIS A 838 -24.52 -19.40 -25.49
CA HIS A 838 -23.87 -20.02 -26.65
C HIS A 838 -24.77 -21.00 -27.38
N MET A 839 -24.68 -20.96 -28.70
CA MET A 839 -25.31 -21.95 -29.58
C MET A 839 -24.35 -23.11 -29.87
N LEU A 840 -24.85 -24.34 -29.81
CA LEU A 840 -24.16 -25.55 -30.21
C LEU A 840 -25.10 -26.55 -30.82
N GLY A 841 -24.85 -27.00 -32.07
CA GLY A 841 -25.68 -27.92 -32.81
C GLY A 841 -27.11 -27.40 -33.03
N GLY A 842 -27.27 -26.11 -33.26
CA GLY A 842 -28.56 -25.43 -33.45
C GLY A 842 -29.42 -25.28 -32.20
N LYS A 843 -28.88 -25.60 -31.00
CA LYS A 843 -29.56 -25.44 -29.69
C LYS A 843 -28.79 -24.42 -28.85
N GLY A 844 -29.52 -23.71 -27.97
CA GLY A 844 -28.98 -22.67 -27.13
C GLY A 844 -29.33 -21.27 -27.62
N SER A 845 -28.53 -20.26 -27.19
CA SER A 845 -28.76 -18.86 -27.52
C SER A 845 -27.64 -18.26 -28.37
N ALA A 846 -27.93 -17.25 -29.17
CA ALA A 846 -26.98 -16.54 -30.03
C ALA A 846 -26.44 -15.24 -29.37
N ILE A 847 -26.49 -15.10 -28.04
CA ILE A 847 -25.96 -13.95 -27.31
C ILE A 847 -24.42 -13.93 -27.42
N GLY A 848 -23.79 -15.09 -27.30
CA GLY A 848 -22.35 -15.29 -27.48
C GLY A 848 -22.07 -16.01 -28.82
N PRO A 849 -20.77 -16.19 -29.14
CA PRO A 849 -20.33 -16.92 -30.35
C PRO A 849 -20.88 -18.35 -30.38
N ALA A 850 -21.27 -18.81 -31.55
CA ALA A 850 -21.61 -20.24 -31.76
C ALA A 850 -20.33 -21.09 -31.57
N LEU A 851 -20.49 -22.23 -30.90
CA LEU A 851 -19.36 -23.09 -30.50
C LEU A 851 -19.15 -24.26 -31.47
N ASP A 852 -19.99 -24.42 -32.47
CA ASP A 852 -19.77 -25.40 -33.53
C ASP A 852 -18.42 -25.18 -34.21
N GLY A 853 -17.60 -26.22 -34.32
CA GLY A 853 -16.25 -26.14 -34.89
C GLY A 853 -15.24 -25.34 -34.05
N LEU A 854 -15.47 -25.13 -32.75
CA LEU A 854 -14.57 -24.33 -31.88
C LEU A 854 -13.15 -24.88 -31.87
N ALA A 855 -12.97 -26.17 -31.74
CA ALA A 855 -11.66 -26.84 -31.69
C ALA A 855 -10.83 -26.72 -32.96
N THR A 856 -11.44 -26.32 -34.09
CA THR A 856 -10.74 -26.08 -35.34
C THR A 856 -10.26 -24.65 -35.53
N ARG A 857 -10.82 -23.69 -34.76
CA ARG A 857 -10.53 -22.26 -34.88
C ARG A 857 -9.95 -21.64 -33.60
N ALA A 858 -9.88 -22.38 -32.51
CA ALA A 858 -9.38 -21.91 -31.22
C ALA A 858 -8.37 -22.90 -30.64
N THR A 859 -7.27 -22.35 -30.11
CA THR A 859 -6.27 -23.17 -29.41
C THR A 859 -6.76 -23.52 -28.00
N PRO A 860 -6.25 -24.61 -27.38
CA PRO A 860 -6.55 -24.93 -25.97
C PRO A 860 -6.23 -23.79 -25.00
N ALA A 861 -5.16 -23.03 -25.27
CA ALA A 861 -4.80 -21.85 -24.49
C ALA A 861 -5.83 -20.73 -24.61
N TYR A 862 -6.33 -20.45 -25.81
CA TYR A 862 -7.38 -19.47 -26.04
C TYR A 862 -8.72 -19.88 -25.38
N ILE A 863 -9.08 -21.16 -25.43
CA ILE A 863 -10.29 -21.68 -24.76
C ILE A 863 -10.16 -21.47 -23.23
N HIS A 864 -9.00 -21.77 -22.67
CA HIS A 864 -8.75 -21.54 -21.25
C HIS A 864 -8.85 -20.05 -20.89
N GLU A 865 -8.19 -19.20 -21.66
CA GLU A 865 -8.18 -17.76 -21.46
C GLU A 865 -9.61 -17.19 -21.56
N SER A 866 -10.38 -17.59 -22.58
CA SER A 866 -11.76 -17.12 -22.75
C SER A 866 -12.67 -17.55 -21.59
N LEU A 867 -12.44 -18.70 -20.97
CA LEU A 867 -13.19 -19.18 -19.81
C LEU A 867 -12.79 -18.44 -18.51
N THR A 868 -11.53 -18.10 -18.35
CA THR A 868 -11.00 -17.56 -17.08
C THR A 868 -10.86 -16.03 -17.10
N GLU A 869 -10.56 -15.45 -18.26
CA GLU A 869 -10.33 -14.01 -18.47
C GLU A 869 -11.09 -13.49 -19.71
N PRO A 870 -12.45 -13.60 -19.76
CA PRO A 870 -13.25 -13.37 -20.98
C PRO A 870 -13.16 -11.96 -21.54
N ASN A 871 -12.65 -11.01 -20.79
CA ASN A 871 -12.44 -9.63 -21.23
C ASN A 871 -11.07 -9.39 -21.87
N LYS A 872 -10.14 -10.35 -21.80
CA LYS A 872 -8.79 -10.17 -22.30
C LYS A 872 -8.69 -10.15 -23.81
N VAL A 873 -9.44 -11.06 -24.47
CA VAL A 873 -9.61 -11.09 -25.93
C VAL A 873 -11.06 -11.39 -26.24
N LEU A 874 -11.77 -10.42 -26.81
CA LEU A 874 -13.15 -10.62 -27.27
C LEU A 874 -13.16 -11.46 -28.53
N ALA A 875 -14.17 -12.33 -28.64
CA ALA A 875 -14.33 -13.19 -29.82
C ALA A 875 -14.57 -12.34 -31.09
N LYS A 876 -14.05 -12.81 -32.22
CA LYS A 876 -14.20 -12.13 -33.51
C LYS A 876 -15.69 -11.88 -33.84
N GLY A 877 -15.99 -10.61 -34.10
CA GLY A 877 -17.37 -10.12 -34.36
C GLY A 877 -18.09 -9.59 -33.12
N TYR A 878 -17.48 -9.71 -31.93
CA TYR A 878 -18.00 -9.18 -30.66
C TYR A 878 -17.16 -8.02 -30.08
N GLU A 879 -16.18 -7.55 -30.82
CA GLU A 879 -15.25 -6.48 -30.39
C GLU A 879 -15.99 -5.17 -30.07
N LYS A 880 -17.11 -4.91 -30.75
CA LYS A 880 -17.94 -3.71 -30.52
C LYS A 880 -18.61 -3.65 -29.15
N LEU A 881 -18.69 -4.79 -28.44
CA LEU A 881 -19.26 -4.81 -27.08
C LEU A 881 -18.35 -4.16 -26.05
N GLY A 882 -17.06 -4.05 -26.32
CA GLY A 882 -16.07 -3.48 -25.40
C GLY A 882 -15.81 -4.31 -24.15
N VAL A 883 -16.82 -5.02 -23.64
CA VAL A 883 -16.76 -5.90 -22.45
C VAL A 883 -17.52 -7.19 -22.77
N SER A 884 -16.96 -8.33 -22.39
CA SER A 884 -17.61 -9.63 -22.55
C SER A 884 -18.79 -9.76 -21.57
N PRO A 885 -19.99 -10.14 -22.02
CA PRO A 885 -21.09 -10.48 -21.13
C PRO A 885 -20.89 -11.83 -20.44
N MET A 886 -19.92 -12.65 -20.87
CA MET A 886 -19.59 -13.92 -20.23
C MET A 886 -18.83 -13.66 -18.95
N PRO A 887 -19.28 -14.15 -17.78
CA PRO A 887 -18.51 -14.04 -16.55
C PRO A 887 -17.27 -14.95 -16.58
N PRO A 888 -16.22 -14.67 -15.81
CA PRO A 888 -15.11 -15.59 -15.63
C PRO A 888 -15.59 -16.93 -15.05
N MET A 889 -15.53 -18.00 -15.82
CA MET A 889 -16.06 -19.31 -15.43
C MET A 889 -15.27 -19.94 -14.25
N GLY A 890 -14.04 -19.54 -14.06
CA GLY A 890 -13.27 -19.94 -12.88
C GLY A 890 -13.84 -19.47 -11.53
N LEU A 891 -14.77 -18.50 -11.53
CA LEU A 891 -15.52 -18.06 -10.35
C LEU A 891 -16.81 -18.87 -10.11
N ILE A 892 -17.26 -19.65 -11.12
CA ILE A 892 -18.55 -20.35 -11.12
C ILE A 892 -18.37 -21.86 -11.07
N LEU A 893 -17.39 -22.36 -11.81
CA LEU A 893 -17.08 -23.79 -11.92
C LEU A 893 -16.00 -24.19 -10.92
N LYS A 894 -16.16 -25.36 -10.31
CA LYS A 894 -15.09 -25.97 -9.52
C LYS A 894 -13.88 -26.24 -10.44
N PRO A 895 -12.63 -26.31 -9.90
CA PRO A 895 -11.45 -26.55 -10.71
C PRO A 895 -11.58 -27.75 -11.64
N GLN A 896 -12.10 -28.89 -11.15
CA GLN A 896 -12.30 -30.07 -11.99
C GLN A 896 -13.40 -29.87 -13.05
N GLU A 897 -14.46 -29.19 -12.71
CA GLU A 897 -15.54 -28.87 -13.67
C GLU A 897 -15.04 -27.95 -14.79
N LEU A 898 -14.14 -27.03 -14.49
CA LEU A 898 -13.50 -26.18 -15.50
C LEU A 898 -12.64 -27.00 -16.46
N GLU A 899 -11.84 -27.96 -15.93
CA GLU A 899 -11.05 -28.89 -16.76
C GLU A 899 -11.95 -29.77 -17.63
N ASP A 900 -13.05 -30.27 -17.07
CA ASP A 900 -14.02 -31.08 -17.80
C ASP A 900 -14.69 -30.28 -18.95
N VAL A 901 -15.10 -29.03 -18.70
CA VAL A 901 -15.65 -28.14 -19.75
C VAL A 901 -14.61 -27.82 -20.81
N LYS A 902 -13.35 -27.56 -20.45
CA LYS A 902 -12.26 -27.37 -21.41
C LYS A 902 -12.09 -28.59 -22.30
N ALA A 903 -12.07 -29.78 -21.71
CA ALA A 903 -11.97 -31.04 -22.46
C ALA A 903 -13.14 -31.20 -23.43
N PHE A 904 -14.36 -30.90 -23.00
CA PHE A 904 -15.53 -30.94 -23.90
C PHE A 904 -15.42 -29.94 -25.06
N LEU A 905 -15.10 -28.68 -24.78
CA LEU A 905 -14.96 -27.64 -25.79
C LEU A 905 -13.90 -27.96 -26.83
N GLN A 906 -12.83 -28.67 -26.44
CA GLN A 906 -11.78 -29.15 -27.33
C GLN A 906 -12.23 -30.32 -28.24
N THR A 907 -13.38 -30.93 -27.99
CA THR A 907 -13.99 -31.95 -28.88
C THR A 907 -14.86 -31.39 -29.98
N LEU A 908 -15.23 -30.10 -29.92
CA LEU A 908 -16.15 -29.43 -30.81
C LEU A 908 -15.47 -29.10 -32.17
N LYS A 909 -15.40 -30.08 -33.05
CA LYS A 909 -14.80 -29.99 -34.40
C LYS A 909 -15.82 -29.56 -35.45
#